data_943c5e93fd90952195a759f05276c1dc
#
_entry.id   943c5e93fd90952195a759f05276c1dc
#
_cell.length_a   1.000
_cell.length_b   1.000
_cell.length_c   1.000
_cell.angle_alpha   90.00
_cell.angle_beta   90.00
_cell.angle_gamma   90.00
#
_symmetry.space_group_name_H-M   'P 1'
#
loop_
_entity.id
_entity.type
_entity.pdbx_description
1 polymer ?
#
loop_
_entity_poly.entity_id
_entity_poly.type
_entity_poly.pdbx_seq_one_letter_code
_entity_poly.pdbx_strand_id
1 'polypeptide(L)'
;MELEQAKKRVKELRAIIEKNNRLYYDQDAPELEDFEYDALTRELKELEAQFPQLITAASPTQKVGGTASSKLPKVTHAVKMESLLDAFSFDELRDFDRRVREAGVEPEYVVEIKIDGLSCSLEYENGQLVRASTRGDGVVGEDVTANVRAIRSIPKTLKDAPEFLEVRGEVYMPHEAFQHLCAEQELQGAAPFKNPRNAAAGSLRQKDARITGSRGLSIFVFNVQQIQGKTLTKHSESLDYLKSLGLPVSPRYHVVRDIEDAIAEIENIGQNRSKLDFDMDGAVIKVNDFAQRELMGSTNKFPRWAIAFKYPPEVKETTLRSIEVAVGRTGVLTPTACFDPVFLAGTTVARATLHNEDFIRQFGLCIGDTIQVRKAGDIIPEVIGVTHHAEGVEPYTMPTVCPSCGAPVVHLEDEAALRCVNPECPAQALRNIIHFASRDAMDIEGLGEAVATQLVEKELVHSAADIYTLTREQLLELDKFKEKSADNLLQAITASKQNNLDKLLFGFGIRNIGDKAAALLAEHFGTLQAIREATAEQISQIDGFGGVMAQSVVEFFAKDGTTDLVHRLADAGVNMQWKGEPKGDKLAGTRIIPLVIEEEKMKAVRERTMELTGGKPILELKPFQHKQVGIVTTGNEVFHGRIKDTFTPVIVDKLSEFDTEVIDHVTWDDDDKKVTASILDMIDYSLRSCVERGITVRRCKN
;
A
#
# COMPACT_ATOMS: atom_id res chain seq x y z
N MET A 1 -33.22 23.75 -0.88
CA MET A 1 -33.00 22.94 -2.13
C MET A 1 -34.28 22.18 -2.42
N GLU A 2 -34.70 22.08 -3.68
CA GLU A 2 -35.85 21.24 -4.04
C GLU A 2 -35.52 19.76 -4.08
N LEU A 3 -36.51 18.89 -3.81
CA LEU A 3 -36.28 17.43 -3.70
C LEU A 3 -35.58 16.80 -4.91
N GLU A 4 -35.90 17.23 -6.14
CA GLU A 4 -35.26 16.69 -7.35
C GLU A 4 -33.79 17.10 -7.48
N GLN A 5 -33.45 18.31 -7.06
CA GLN A 5 -32.06 18.77 -6.97
C GLN A 5 -31.30 18.00 -5.89
N ALA A 6 -31.92 17.78 -4.72
CA ALA A 6 -31.35 16.98 -3.64
C ALA A 6 -31.09 15.53 -4.09
N LYS A 7 -32.03 14.90 -4.80
CA LYS A 7 -31.85 13.54 -5.39
C LYS A 7 -30.63 13.46 -6.30
N LYS A 8 -30.47 14.44 -7.20
CA LYS A 8 -29.33 14.49 -8.13
C LYS A 8 -28.03 14.61 -7.34
N ARG A 9 -27.97 15.54 -6.40
CA ARG A 9 -26.76 15.79 -5.58
C ARG A 9 -26.41 14.60 -4.70
N VAL A 10 -27.38 13.95 -4.05
CA VAL A 10 -27.17 12.74 -3.26
C VAL A 10 -26.60 11.62 -4.11
N LYS A 11 -27.06 11.43 -5.36
CA LYS A 11 -26.51 10.43 -6.27
C LYS A 11 -25.06 10.71 -6.65
N GLU A 12 -24.74 11.98 -6.93
CA GLU A 12 -23.35 12.42 -7.22
C GLU A 12 -22.43 12.19 -6.02
N LEU A 13 -22.85 12.66 -4.84
CA LEU A 13 -22.07 12.48 -3.60
C LEU A 13 -21.80 11.02 -3.29
N ARG A 14 -22.80 10.15 -3.39
CA ARG A 14 -22.63 8.71 -3.17
C ARG A 14 -21.62 8.11 -4.12
N ALA A 15 -21.66 8.45 -5.41
CA ALA A 15 -20.73 7.94 -6.41
C ALA A 15 -19.29 8.40 -6.10
N ILE A 16 -19.08 9.67 -5.73
CA ILE A 16 -17.77 10.21 -5.37
C ILE A 16 -17.25 9.54 -4.09
N ILE A 17 -18.07 9.44 -3.05
CA ILE A 17 -17.69 8.84 -1.75
C ILE A 17 -17.39 7.34 -1.93
N GLU A 18 -18.20 6.59 -2.70
CA GLU A 18 -17.95 5.17 -2.95
C GLU A 18 -16.68 4.92 -3.78
N LYS A 19 -16.38 5.80 -4.77
CA LYS A 19 -15.12 5.76 -5.50
C LYS A 19 -13.95 5.96 -4.54
N ASN A 20 -14.00 7.00 -3.72
CA ASN A 20 -12.92 7.33 -2.80
C ASN A 20 -12.77 6.30 -1.66
N ASN A 21 -13.85 5.69 -1.19
CA ASN A 21 -13.77 4.56 -0.27
C ASN A 21 -12.92 3.40 -0.85
N ARG A 22 -13.13 3.06 -2.12
CA ARG A 22 -12.33 2.02 -2.79
C ARG A 22 -10.87 2.41 -2.94
N LEU A 23 -10.60 3.64 -3.35
CA LEU A 23 -9.24 4.15 -3.49
C LEU A 23 -8.51 4.19 -2.13
N TYR A 24 -9.18 4.67 -1.10
CA TYR A 24 -8.62 4.86 0.23
C TYR A 24 -8.42 3.54 0.99
N TYR A 25 -9.49 2.71 1.13
CA TYR A 25 -9.46 1.51 1.96
C TYR A 25 -8.95 0.27 1.23
N ASP A 26 -9.19 0.15 -0.09
CA ASP A 26 -8.90 -1.08 -0.83
C ASP A 26 -7.61 -0.96 -1.66
N GLN A 27 -7.20 0.25 -2.08
CA GLN A 27 -6.07 0.47 -2.99
C GLN A 27 -4.91 1.27 -2.38
N ASP A 28 -5.07 1.82 -1.17
CA ASP A 28 -4.09 2.68 -0.49
C ASP A 28 -3.62 3.89 -1.34
N ALA A 29 -4.48 4.34 -2.27
CA ALA A 29 -4.21 5.40 -3.24
C ALA A 29 -5.33 6.46 -3.25
N PRO A 30 -5.56 7.20 -2.16
CA PRO A 30 -6.61 8.21 -2.09
C PRO A 30 -6.39 9.33 -3.12
N GLU A 31 -7.48 9.74 -3.78
CA GLU A 31 -7.51 10.94 -4.65
C GLU A 31 -7.87 12.19 -3.85
N LEU A 32 -8.74 12.05 -2.82
CA LEU A 32 -9.16 13.13 -1.94
C LEU A 32 -8.37 13.11 -0.63
N GLU A 33 -8.16 14.27 -0.06
CA GLU A 33 -7.70 14.44 1.31
C GLU A 33 -8.82 14.11 2.32
N ASP A 34 -8.44 13.69 3.53
CA ASP A 34 -9.39 13.27 4.56
C ASP A 34 -10.47 14.33 4.85
N PHE A 35 -10.10 15.62 4.91
CA PHE A 35 -11.05 16.70 5.18
C PHE A 35 -12.01 16.94 3.99
N GLU A 36 -11.58 16.75 2.74
CA GLU A 36 -12.44 16.85 1.55
C GLU A 36 -13.44 15.71 1.53
N TYR A 37 -12.98 14.49 1.83
CA TYR A 37 -13.84 13.34 2.01
C TYR A 37 -14.86 13.54 3.14
N ASP A 38 -14.41 14.09 4.27
CA ASP A 38 -15.27 14.40 5.41
C ASP A 38 -16.30 15.48 5.07
N ALA A 39 -15.93 16.53 4.31
CA ALA A 39 -16.85 17.55 3.84
C ALA A 39 -17.96 16.97 2.94
N LEU A 40 -17.60 16.11 1.97
CA LEU A 40 -18.57 15.43 1.10
C LEU A 40 -19.49 14.50 1.90
N THR A 41 -18.94 13.79 2.88
CA THR A 41 -19.72 12.90 3.76
C THR A 41 -20.68 13.70 4.65
N ARG A 42 -20.26 14.87 5.12
CA ARG A 42 -21.12 15.79 5.89
C ARG A 42 -22.26 16.31 5.01
N GLU A 43 -21.98 16.82 3.81
CA GLU A 43 -22.99 17.28 2.87
C GLU A 43 -24.03 16.19 2.59
N LEU A 44 -23.58 14.93 2.40
CA LEU A 44 -24.49 13.81 2.20
C LEU A 44 -25.36 13.56 3.43
N LYS A 45 -24.79 13.59 4.65
CA LYS A 45 -25.56 13.44 5.91
C LYS A 45 -26.61 14.54 6.09
N GLU A 46 -26.26 15.79 5.80
CA GLU A 46 -27.19 16.93 5.89
C GLU A 46 -28.34 16.81 4.91
N LEU A 47 -28.06 16.41 3.67
CA LEU A 47 -29.10 16.16 2.65
C LEU A 47 -30.00 14.98 3.03
N GLU A 48 -29.44 13.92 3.56
CA GLU A 48 -30.22 12.75 4.02
C GLU A 48 -31.04 13.10 5.28
N ALA A 49 -30.58 13.96 6.17
CA ALA A 49 -31.35 14.47 7.31
C ALA A 49 -32.49 15.40 6.86
N GLN A 50 -32.25 16.28 5.88
CA GLN A 50 -33.27 17.17 5.31
C GLN A 50 -34.32 16.39 4.49
N PHE A 51 -33.93 15.30 3.83
CA PHE A 51 -34.78 14.48 2.98
C PHE A 51 -34.68 12.99 3.35
N PRO A 52 -35.29 12.55 4.48
CA PRO A 52 -35.17 11.17 4.99
C PRO A 52 -35.59 10.07 4.00
N GLN A 53 -36.47 10.40 3.04
CA GLN A 53 -36.87 9.47 1.98
C GLN A 53 -35.73 9.14 0.98
N LEU A 54 -34.61 9.84 0.99
CA LEU A 54 -33.45 9.56 0.18
C LEU A 54 -32.48 8.57 0.86
N ILE A 55 -32.63 8.31 2.15
CA ILE A 55 -31.80 7.36 2.88
C ILE A 55 -32.04 5.94 2.32
N THR A 56 -30.97 5.24 1.98
CA THR A 56 -31.01 3.84 1.57
C THR A 56 -30.03 3.02 2.40
N ALA A 57 -30.30 1.74 2.59
CA ALA A 57 -29.36 0.83 3.28
C ALA A 57 -27.99 0.71 2.58
N ALA A 58 -27.92 1.08 1.29
CA ALA A 58 -26.70 1.11 0.51
C ALA A 58 -25.90 2.41 0.66
N SER A 59 -26.47 3.47 1.29
CA SER A 59 -25.76 4.74 1.44
C SER A 59 -24.43 4.59 2.20
N PRO A 60 -23.36 5.28 1.78
CA PRO A 60 -22.10 5.34 2.54
C PRO A 60 -22.26 5.85 3.98
N THR A 61 -23.32 6.61 4.27
CA THR A 61 -23.63 7.07 5.63
C THR A 61 -24.13 5.95 6.55
N GLN A 62 -24.60 4.82 5.98
CA GLN A 62 -25.17 3.68 6.68
C GLN A 62 -24.23 2.47 6.78
N LYS A 63 -23.06 2.51 6.10
CA LYS A 63 -22.10 1.41 6.04
C LYS A 63 -20.71 1.87 6.49
N VAL A 64 -19.95 0.95 7.06
CA VAL A 64 -18.51 1.13 7.28
C VAL A 64 -17.81 1.06 5.91
N GLY A 65 -16.88 1.97 5.63
CA GLY A 65 -16.09 1.96 4.41
C GLY A 65 -15.02 0.85 4.44
N GLY A 66 -14.66 0.34 3.26
CA GLY A 66 -13.65 -0.69 3.05
C GLY A 66 -14.25 -2.05 2.71
N THR A 67 -13.47 -2.86 2.00
CA THR A 67 -13.77 -4.26 1.70
C THR A 67 -12.54 -5.11 2.01
N ALA A 68 -12.72 -6.34 2.50
CA ALA A 68 -11.61 -7.26 2.68
C ALA A 68 -11.05 -7.65 1.29
N SER A 69 -9.76 -7.39 1.07
CA SER A 69 -9.09 -7.70 -0.20
C SER A 69 -9.07 -9.21 -0.47
N SER A 70 -8.99 -9.59 -1.75
CA SER A 70 -8.83 -11.01 -2.13
C SER A 70 -7.39 -11.52 -1.98
N LYS A 71 -6.44 -10.68 -1.54
CA LYS A 71 -5.00 -11.01 -1.49
C LYS A 71 -4.60 -11.79 -0.24
N LEU A 72 -5.35 -11.65 0.86
CA LEU A 72 -5.13 -12.29 2.16
C LEU A 72 -6.36 -13.11 2.57
N PRO A 73 -6.21 -14.14 3.42
CA PRO A 73 -7.34 -14.89 3.96
C PRO A 73 -8.33 -13.98 4.69
N LYS A 74 -9.61 -14.31 4.66
CA LYS A 74 -10.66 -13.53 5.31
C LYS A 74 -10.94 -14.04 6.70
N VAL A 75 -11.20 -13.13 7.63
CA VAL A 75 -11.59 -13.41 9.03
C VAL A 75 -12.91 -12.72 9.32
N THR A 76 -13.89 -13.48 9.80
CA THR A 76 -15.13 -12.90 10.30
C THR A 76 -14.94 -12.52 11.77
N HIS A 77 -15.20 -11.25 12.11
CA HIS A 77 -15.09 -10.75 13.48
C HIS A 77 -16.21 -11.29 14.37
N ALA A 78 -15.85 -11.80 15.54
CA ALA A 78 -16.82 -12.20 16.55
C ALA A 78 -17.58 -10.99 17.13
N VAL A 79 -16.87 -9.87 17.30
CA VAL A 79 -17.42 -8.57 17.67
C VAL A 79 -17.20 -7.58 16.54
N LYS A 80 -18.29 -6.97 16.06
CA LYS A 80 -18.22 -6.00 14.95
C LYS A 80 -17.26 -4.86 15.25
N MET A 81 -16.40 -4.53 14.30
CA MET A 81 -15.47 -3.42 14.38
C MET A 81 -16.13 -2.13 13.83
N GLU A 82 -16.84 -1.43 14.71
CA GLU A 82 -17.58 -0.22 14.36
C GLU A 82 -16.63 0.97 14.08
N SER A 83 -17.12 1.93 13.26
CA SER A 83 -16.51 3.25 13.09
C SER A 83 -16.94 4.18 14.23
N LEU A 84 -16.45 5.43 14.22
CA LEU A 84 -16.90 6.47 15.15
C LEU A 84 -17.71 7.52 14.40
N LEU A 85 -18.57 8.22 15.14
CA LEU A 85 -19.20 9.45 14.67
C LEU A 85 -18.19 10.58 14.80
N ASP A 86 -17.99 11.37 13.75
CA ASP A 86 -17.09 12.51 13.77
C ASP A 86 -17.82 13.77 14.21
N ALA A 87 -17.14 14.60 15.01
CA ALA A 87 -17.48 15.95 15.39
C ALA A 87 -16.36 16.91 14.97
N PHE A 88 -16.72 18.11 14.52
CA PHE A 88 -15.80 19.13 14.01
C PHE A 88 -15.90 20.45 14.77
N SER A 89 -16.79 20.52 15.75
CA SER A 89 -16.97 21.67 16.63
C SER A 89 -17.24 21.23 18.07
N PHE A 90 -16.95 22.11 19.01
CA PHE A 90 -17.25 21.84 20.41
C PHE A 90 -18.76 21.81 20.70
N ASP A 91 -19.57 22.53 19.90
CA ASP A 91 -21.02 22.46 20.03
C ASP A 91 -21.56 21.06 19.64
N GLU A 92 -20.97 20.39 18.66
CA GLU A 92 -21.32 19.01 18.32
C GLU A 92 -20.94 18.03 19.47
N LEU A 93 -19.87 18.32 20.24
CA LEU A 93 -19.53 17.56 21.43
C LEU A 93 -20.54 17.81 22.58
N ARG A 94 -21.01 19.04 22.76
CA ARG A 94 -22.08 19.36 23.72
C ARG A 94 -23.39 18.69 23.33
N ASP A 95 -23.70 18.62 22.05
CA ASP A 95 -24.84 17.85 21.55
C ASP A 95 -24.70 16.35 21.77
N PHE A 96 -23.48 15.80 21.68
CA PHE A 96 -23.21 14.42 22.05
C PHE A 96 -23.48 14.20 23.55
N ASP A 97 -22.97 15.02 24.46
CA ASP A 97 -23.23 14.93 25.89
C ASP A 97 -24.72 15.02 26.21
N ARG A 98 -25.44 15.95 25.55
CA ARG A 98 -26.90 16.04 25.69
C ARG A 98 -27.59 14.72 25.35
N ARG A 99 -27.26 14.08 24.21
CA ARG A 99 -27.82 12.78 23.82
C ARG A 99 -27.47 11.66 24.80
N VAL A 100 -26.26 11.67 25.37
CA VAL A 100 -25.85 10.72 26.42
C VAL A 100 -26.75 10.86 27.65
N ARG A 101 -26.98 12.09 28.12
CA ARG A 101 -27.84 12.39 29.28
C ARG A 101 -29.31 12.11 29.01
N GLU A 102 -29.81 12.37 27.82
CA GLU A 102 -31.17 12.04 27.38
C GLU A 102 -31.40 10.51 27.36
N ALA A 103 -30.36 9.71 27.19
CA ALA A 103 -30.43 8.24 27.35
C ALA A 103 -30.47 7.77 28.83
N GLY A 104 -30.52 8.68 29.79
CA GLY A 104 -30.56 8.38 31.22
C GLY A 104 -29.21 8.05 31.84
N VAL A 105 -28.11 8.46 31.20
CA VAL A 105 -26.74 8.22 31.65
C VAL A 105 -26.15 9.46 32.29
N GLU A 106 -25.52 9.32 33.46
CA GLU A 106 -24.65 10.35 34.04
C GLU A 106 -23.20 9.98 33.68
N PRO A 107 -22.64 10.59 32.61
CA PRO A 107 -21.38 10.13 32.05
C PRO A 107 -20.16 10.61 32.86
N GLU A 108 -19.20 9.71 33.03
CA GLU A 108 -17.80 10.00 33.19
C GLU A 108 -17.14 9.65 31.84
N TYR A 109 -16.31 10.51 31.30
CA TYR A 109 -15.71 10.31 30.00
C TYR A 109 -14.23 9.90 30.09
N VAL A 110 -13.76 9.18 29.09
CA VAL A 110 -12.32 9.00 28.81
C VAL A 110 -12.02 9.71 27.49
N VAL A 111 -11.03 10.61 27.53
CA VAL A 111 -10.52 11.31 26.36
C VAL A 111 -9.19 10.67 25.95
N GLU A 112 -9.09 10.26 24.71
CA GLU A 112 -7.93 9.56 24.14
C GLU A 112 -7.46 10.25 22.86
N ILE A 113 -6.17 10.09 22.51
CA ILE A 113 -5.65 10.50 21.20
C ILE A 113 -6.26 9.60 20.12
N LYS A 114 -6.77 10.20 19.06
CA LYS A 114 -7.18 9.49 17.84
C LYS A 114 -5.98 9.32 16.93
N ILE A 115 -5.38 8.13 17.00
CA ILE A 115 -4.20 7.76 16.24
C ILE A 115 -4.59 7.59 14.79
N ASP A 116 -3.78 8.11 13.87
CA ASP A 116 -3.98 7.95 12.44
C ASP A 116 -3.21 6.74 11.91
N GLY A 117 -3.93 5.65 11.64
CA GLY A 117 -3.35 4.38 11.26
C GLY A 117 -4.35 3.41 10.64
N LEU A 118 -4.11 2.12 10.82
CA LEU A 118 -4.96 1.03 10.39
C LEU A 118 -5.47 0.21 11.58
N SER A 119 -6.77 0.14 11.75
CA SER A 119 -7.39 -0.60 12.85
C SER A 119 -7.19 -2.11 12.72
N CYS A 120 -6.73 -2.72 13.79
CA CYS A 120 -6.38 -4.14 13.86
C CYS A 120 -6.94 -4.76 15.15
N SER A 121 -7.54 -5.97 15.03
CA SER A 121 -7.88 -6.82 16.16
C SER A 121 -6.73 -7.79 16.44
N LEU A 122 -6.41 -8.01 17.72
CA LEU A 122 -5.44 -9.00 18.20
C LEU A 122 -6.14 -9.95 19.16
N GLU A 123 -6.03 -11.24 18.89
CA GLU A 123 -6.60 -12.29 19.72
C GLU A 123 -5.50 -13.09 20.41
N TYR A 124 -5.62 -13.20 21.72
CA TYR A 124 -4.72 -13.96 22.56
C TYR A 124 -5.50 -15.09 23.25
N GLU A 125 -4.99 -16.31 23.15
CA GLU A 125 -5.48 -17.47 23.90
C GLU A 125 -4.39 -17.93 24.89
N ASN A 126 -4.73 -18.03 26.15
CA ASN A 126 -3.79 -18.37 27.23
C ASN A 126 -2.48 -17.55 27.14
N GLY A 127 -2.63 -16.27 26.80
CA GLY A 127 -1.53 -15.32 26.64
C GLY A 127 -0.75 -15.43 25.34
N GLN A 128 -1.04 -16.36 24.44
CA GLN A 128 -0.36 -16.46 23.13
C GLN A 128 -1.15 -15.72 22.05
N LEU A 129 -0.48 -14.91 21.25
CA LEU A 129 -1.09 -14.28 20.08
C LEU A 129 -1.42 -15.35 19.03
N VAL A 130 -2.73 -15.65 18.88
CA VAL A 130 -3.21 -16.69 17.96
C VAL A 130 -3.65 -16.11 16.63
N ARG A 131 -4.31 -14.94 16.64
CA ARG A 131 -4.84 -14.32 15.43
C ARG A 131 -4.73 -12.80 15.48
N ALA A 132 -4.55 -12.19 14.30
CA ALA A 132 -4.69 -10.76 14.11
C ALA A 132 -5.40 -10.48 12.78
N SER A 133 -6.32 -9.51 12.77
CA SER A 133 -7.11 -9.19 11.57
C SER A 133 -7.34 -7.70 11.40
N THR A 134 -7.40 -7.24 10.15
CA THR A 134 -7.78 -5.87 9.81
C THR A 134 -9.28 -5.65 10.04
N ARG A 135 -9.71 -4.40 10.13
CA ARG A 135 -11.14 -4.08 10.28
C ARG A 135 -12.00 -4.57 9.10
N GLY A 136 -11.50 -4.44 7.86
CA GLY A 136 -12.29 -4.68 6.66
C GLY A 136 -13.53 -3.81 6.61
N ASP A 137 -14.70 -4.42 6.33
CA ASP A 137 -16.02 -3.76 6.33
C ASP A 137 -16.66 -3.69 7.75
N GLY A 138 -15.91 -4.08 8.76
CA GLY A 138 -16.34 -4.15 10.16
C GLY A 138 -16.95 -5.49 10.57
N VAL A 139 -17.29 -6.37 9.63
CA VAL A 139 -17.78 -7.74 9.85
C VAL A 139 -16.76 -8.76 9.38
N VAL A 140 -16.14 -8.52 8.22
CA VAL A 140 -15.12 -9.38 7.63
C VAL A 140 -13.86 -8.56 7.39
N GLY A 141 -12.74 -8.97 7.98
CA GLY A 141 -11.42 -8.42 7.80
C GLY A 141 -10.49 -9.37 7.07
N GLU A 142 -9.20 -9.00 7.03
CA GLU A 142 -8.12 -9.80 6.44
C GLU A 142 -7.25 -10.37 7.56
N ASP A 143 -6.85 -11.64 7.44
CA ASP A 143 -5.87 -12.24 8.34
C ASP A 143 -4.48 -11.65 8.09
N VAL A 144 -3.97 -10.94 9.09
CA VAL A 144 -2.65 -10.32 9.09
C VAL A 144 -1.76 -10.87 10.21
N THR A 145 -2.08 -12.06 10.73
CA THR A 145 -1.40 -12.67 11.88
C THR A 145 0.12 -12.77 11.67
N ALA A 146 0.55 -13.25 10.51
CA ALA A 146 1.98 -13.37 10.19
C ALA A 146 2.68 -12.01 10.17
N ASN A 147 2.02 -10.98 9.60
CA ASN A 147 2.50 -9.62 9.50
C ASN A 147 2.61 -8.98 10.89
N VAL A 148 1.57 -9.09 11.70
CA VAL A 148 1.53 -8.58 13.08
C VAL A 148 2.61 -9.24 13.94
N ARG A 149 2.85 -10.54 13.78
CA ARG A 149 3.95 -11.24 14.47
C ARG A 149 5.34 -10.70 14.09
N ALA A 150 5.50 -10.09 12.92
CA ALA A 150 6.74 -9.44 12.52
C ALA A 150 6.94 -8.05 13.14
N ILE A 151 5.89 -7.41 13.64
CA ILE A 151 5.97 -6.11 14.32
C ILE A 151 6.59 -6.29 15.71
N ARG A 152 7.68 -5.56 15.97
CA ARG A 152 8.48 -5.73 17.19
C ARG A 152 7.76 -5.26 18.46
N SER A 153 6.98 -4.20 18.37
CA SER A 153 6.26 -3.59 19.51
C SER A 153 5.08 -4.43 20.01
N ILE A 154 4.63 -5.43 19.23
CA ILE A 154 3.49 -6.29 19.59
C ILE A 154 4.00 -7.53 20.34
N PRO A 155 3.63 -7.72 21.63
CA PRO A 155 3.98 -8.91 22.39
C PRO A 155 3.34 -10.16 21.75
N LYS A 156 4.14 -11.20 21.51
CA LYS A 156 3.66 -12.50 21.02
C LYS A 156 3.10 -13.35 22.15
N THR A 157 3.53 -13.03 23.38
CA THR A 157 3.12 -13.72 24.61
C THR A 157 2.87 -12.68 25.68
N LEU A 158 1.74 -12.76 26.35
CA LEU A 158 1.37 -11.95 27.51
C LEU A 158 1.55 -12.80 28.77
N LYS A 159 2.08 -12.19 29.84
CA LYS A 159 2.17 -12.82 31.18
C LYS A 159 0.89 -12.53 31.95
N ASP A 160 0.46 -13.49 32.77
CA ASP A 160 -0.73 -13.37 33.64
C ASP A 160 -2.00 -12.97 32.85
N ALA A 161 -2.06 -13.39 31.58
CA ALA A 161 -3.18 -13.11 30.70
C ALA A 161 -4.42 -13.95 31.05
N PRO A 162 -5.63 -13.48 30.75
CA PRO A 162 -6.85 -14.26 30.88
C PRO A 162 -6.87 -15.42 29.85
N GLU A 163 -7.81 -16.35 30.01
CA GLU A 163 -7.96 -17.49 29.10
C GLU A 163 -8.13 -17.05 27.64
N PHE A 164 -8.97 -16.04 27.40
CA PHE A 164 -9.12 -15.39 26.10
C PHE A 164 -9.15 -13.87 26.24
N LEU A 165 -8.45 -13.19 25.33
CA LEU A 165 -8.43 -11.74 25.25
C LEU A 165 -8.39 -11.29 23.78
N GLU A 166 -9.44 -10.60 23.35
CA GLU A 166 -9.45 -9.87 22.07
C GLU A 166 -9.35 -8.37 22.32
N VAL A 167 -8.38 -7.73 21.73
CA VAL A 167 -8.16 -6.28 21.83
C VAL A 167 -8.16 -5.64 20.45
N ARG A 168 -8.58 -4.38 20.40
CA ARG A 168 -8.49 -3.55 19.21
C ARG A 168 -7.44 -2.46 19.40
N GLY A 169 -6.60 -2.30 18.40
CA GLY A 169 -5.59 -1.25 18.35
C GLY A 169 -5.52 -0.58 16.99
N GLU A 170 -4.70 0.46 16.90
CA GLU A 170 -4.37 1.13 15.65
C GLU A 170 -2.90 0.88 15.35
N VAL A 171 -2.63 0.22 14.21
CA VAL A 171 -1.28 0.04 13.68
C VAL A 171 -0.91 1.31 12.93
N TYR A 172 0.22 1.88 13.28
CA TYR A 172 0.70 3.14 12.72
C TYR A 172 2.18 3.05 12.33
N MET A 173 2.63 4.04 11.57
CA MET A 173 4.04 4.18 11.21
C MET A 173 4.60 5.44 11.89
N PRO A 174 5.63 5.32 12.75
CA PRO A 174 6.32 6.47 13.33
C PRO A 174 6.93 7.38 12.23
N HIS A 175 7.04 8.68 12.50
CA HIS A 175 7.55 9.67 11.54
C HIS A 175 8.94 9.31 11.01
N GLU A 176 9.86 8.87 11.87
CA GLU A 176 11.22 8.45 11.47
C GLU A 176 11.17 7.26 10.51
N ALA A 177 10.34 6.26 10.80
CA ALA A 177 10.18 5.08 9.93
C ALA A 177 9.58 5.47 8.57
N PHE A 178 8.63 6.41 8.55
CA PHE A 178 8.02 6.91 7.32
C PHE A 178 9.02 7.68 6.46
N GLN A 179 9.82 8.58 7.06
CA GLN A 179 10.85 9.33 6.33
C GLN A 179 11.89 8.39 5.71
N HIS A 180 12.32 7.37 6.47
CA HIS A 180 13.25 6.36 5.94
C HIS A 180 12.62 5.58 4.76
N LEU A 181 11.36 5.19 4.88
CA LEU A 181 10.65 4.48 3.83
C LEU A 181 10.47 5.32 2.56
N CYS A 182 10.11 6.59 2.69
CA CYS A 182 9.99 7.50 1.54
C CYS A 182 11.32 7.68 0.83
N ALA A 183 12.41 7.88 1.58
CA ALA A 183 13.75 7.99 1.01
C ALA A 183 14.16 6.70 0.27
N GLU A 184 13.82 5.53 0.81
CA GLU A 184 14.04 4.24 0.15
C GLU A 184 13.23 4.11 -1.14
N GLN A 185 11.94 4.51 -1.14
CA GLN A 185 11.09 4.49 -2.33
C GLN A 185 11.57 5.46 -3.43
N GLU A 186 12.01 6.66 -3.04
CA GLU A 186 12.59 7.62 -3.97
C GLU A 186 13.85 7.07 -4.64
N LEU A 187 14.72 6.42 -3.87
CA LEU A 187 15.92 5.76 -4.40
C LEU A 187 15.56 4.63 -5.38
N GLN A 188 14.48 3.92 -5.12
CA GLN A 188 13.95 2.85 -5.99
C GLN A 188 13.17 3.39 -7.21
N GLY A 189 12.94 4.70 -7.30
CA GLY A 189 12.11 5.31 -8.33
C GLY A 189 10.63 4.94 -8.24
N ALA A 190 10.20 4.44 -7.08
CA ALA A 190 8.81 4.20 -6.78
C ALA A 190 8.15 5.49 -6.27
N ALA A 191 6.85 5.64 -6.53
CA ALA A 191 6.11 6.75 -5.95
C ALA A 191 6.06 6.59 -4.42
N PRO A 192 6.45 7.59 -3.63
CA PRO A 192 6.39 7.52 -2.18
C PRO A 192 4.93 7.45 -1.70
N PHE A 193 4.72 6.85 -0.55
CA PHE A 193 3.41 6.92 0.10
C PHE A 193 3.05 8.36 0.44
N LYS A 194 1.78 8.71 0.31
CA LYS A 194 1.29 10.07 0.56
C LYS A 194 1.40 10.48 2.04
N ASN A 195 1.17 9.54 2.96
CA ASN A 195 1.22 9.78 4.40
C ASN A 195 1.56 8.49 5.18
N PRO A 196 1.92 8.59 6.48
CA PRO A 196 2.24 7.46 7.34
C PRO A 196 1.12 6.43 7.48
N ARG A 197 -0.14 6.86 7.46
CA ARG A 197 -1.30 5.96 7.53
C ARG A 197 -1.36 5.02 6.32
N ASN A 198 -1.24 5.57 5.09
CA ASN A 198 -1.23 4.77 3.87
C ASN A 198 0.00 3.85 3.83
N ALA A 199 1.15 4.34 4.30
CA ALA A 199 2.35 3.53 4.45
C ALA A 199 2.17 2.39 5.45
N ALA A 200 1.50 2.63 6.59
CA ALA A 200 1.17 1.60 7.57
C ALA A 200 0.22 0.55 7.00
N ALA A 201 -0.86 1.00 6.33
CA ALA A 201 -1.86 0.11 5.72
C ALA A 201 -1.24 -0.77 4.62
N GLY A 202 -0.49 -0.16 3.69
CA GLY A 202 0.22 -0.88 2.63
C GLY A 202 1.30 -1.82 3.15
N SER A 203 1.97 -1.48 4.26
CA SER A 203 3.00 -2.31 4.89
C SER A 203 2.41 -3.47 5.70
N LEU A 204 1.26 -3.29 6.36
CA LEU A 204 0.61 -4.35 7.12
C LEU A 204 -0.01 -5.41 6.20
N ARG A 205 -0.48 -5.04 5.02
CA ARG A 205 -1.13 -5.94 4.05
C ARG A 205 -0.16 -6.58 3.03
N GLN A 206 1.14 -6.65 3.34
CA GLN A 206 2.14 -7.33 2.51
C GLN A 206 1.95 -8.85 2.53
N LYS A 207 2.15 -9.51 1.39
CA LYS A 207 2.13 -10.98 1.29
C LYS A 207 3.31 -11.62 2.04
N ASP A 208 4.44 -10.93 2.09
CA ASP A 208 5.64 -11.35 2.82
C ASP A 208 5.77 -10.57 4.13
N ALA A 209 5.57 -11.25 5.24
CA ALA A 209 5.65 -10.68 6.58
C ALA A 209 7.04 -10.07 6.92
N ARG A 210 8.11 -10.49 6.21
CA ARG A 210 9.46 -9.92 6.39
C ARG A 210 9.49 -8.46 5.98
N ILE A 211 8.75 -8.09 4.93
CA ILE A 211 8.61 -6.70 4.48
C ILE A 211 7.92 -5.88 5.58
N THR A 212 6.84 -6.39 6.17
CA THR A 212 6.18 -5.74 7.30
C THR A 212 7.15 -5.51 8.47
N GLY A 213 7.96 -6.54 8.78
CA GLY A 213 8.95 -6.47 9.86
C GLY A 213 10.07 -5.45 9.65
N SER A 214 10.44 -5.13 8.40
CA SER A 214 11.45 -4.12 8.06
C SER A 214 10.92 -2.68 8.06
N ARG A 215 9.58 -2.48 8.02
CA ARG A 215 8.94 -1.16 7.84
C ARG A 215 8.80 -0.33 9.12
N GLY A 216 9.22 -0.85 10.28
CA GLY A 216 9.21 -0.10 11.53
C GLY A 216 7.83 0.23 12.09
N LEU A 217 6.79 -0.56 11.76
CA LEU A 217 5.43 -0.37 12.27
C LEU A 217 5.35 -0.51 13.79
N SER A 218 4.38 0.18 14.39
CA SER A 218 4.01 0.07 15.79
C SER A 218 2.49 0.00 15.96
N ILE A 219 2.02 -0.22 17.19
CA ILE A 219 0.59 -0.27 17.52
C ILE A 219 0.32 0.44 18.85
N PHE A 220 -0.86 1.07 18.95
CA PHE A 220 -1.46 1.40 20.24
C PHE A 220 -2.80 0.69 20.38
N VAL A 221 -2.95 -0.06 21.47
CA VAL A 221 -4.20 -0.74 21.81
C VAL A 221 -5.10 0.22 22.58
N PHE A 222 -6.37 0.33 22.17
CA PHE A 222 -7.30 1.30 22.71
C PHE A 222 -8.65 0.72 23.14
N ASN A 223 -8.87 -0.59 22.99
CA ASN A 223 -10.13 -1.22 23.41
C ASN A 223 -9.98 -2.71 23.69
N VAL A 224 -10.67 -3.21 24.72
CA VAL A 224 -10.94 -4.63 24.91
C VAL A 224 -12.25 -4.97 24.19
N GLN A 225 -12.18 -5.88 23.22
CA GLN A 225 -13.36 -6.36 22.46
C GLN A 225 -14.04 -7.52 23.18
N GLN A 226 -13.25 -8.50 23.65
CA GLN A 226 -13.69 -9.64 24.42
C GLN A 226 -12.65 -10.02 25.48
N ILE A 227 -13.11 -10.53 26.61
CA ILE A 227 -12.26 -11.06 27.67
C ILE A 227 -12.98 -12.19 28.41
N GLN A 228 -12.26 -13.29 28.68
CA GLN A 228 -12.77 -14.41 29.50
C GLN A 228 -11.89 -14.57 30.74
N GLY A 229 -12.53 -14.83 31.87
CA GLY A 229 -11.82 -15.04 33.14
C GLY A 229 -11.55 -13.76 33.94
N LYS A 230 -11.98 -12.58 33.45
CA LYS A 230 -11.88 -11.30 34.18
C LYS A 230 -13.08 -10.41 33.85
N THR A 231 -13.60 -9.73 34.87
CA THR A 231 -14.66 -8.72 34.72
C THR A 231 -13.98 -7.33 34.79
N LEU A 232 -14.28 -6.48 33.82
CA LEU A 232 -13.89 -5.08 33.76
C LEU A 232 -15.17 -4.24 33.75
N THR A 233 -15.22 -3.16 34.53
CA THR A 233 -16.41 -2.30 34.66
C THR A 233 -16.24 -0.98 33.97
N LYS A 234 -15.00 -0.50 33.83
CA LYS A 234 -14.67 0.79 33.24
C LYS A 234 -13.64 0.66 32.10
N HIS A 235 -13.76 1.54 31.14
CA HIS A 235 -12.82 1.62 30.03
C HIS A 235 -11.39 1.99 30.47
N SER A 236 -11.25 2.98 31.37
CA SER A 236 -9.96 3.35 31.95
C SER A 236 -9.30 2.17 32.68
N GLU A 237 -10.09 1.38 33.45
CA GLU A 237 -9.62 0.14 34.08
C GLU A 237 -9.13 -0.87 33.03
N SER A 238 -9.81 -0.97 31.89
CA SER A 238 -9.38 -1.87 30.81
C SER A 238 -8.05 -1.44 30.21
N LEU A 239 -7.83 -0.15 30.01
CA LEU A 239 -6.55 0.38 29.50
C LEU A 239 -5.41 0.14 30.48
N ASP A 240 -5.61 0.39 31.78
CA ASP A 240 -4.64 0.09 32.82
C ASP A 240 -4.29 -1.38 32.89
N TYR A 241 -5.31 -2.25 32.75
CA TYR A 241 -5.12 -3.70 32.70
C TYR A 241 -4.28 -4.13 31.48
N LEU A 242 -4.63 -3.65 30.26
CA LEU A 242 -3.85 -3.94 29.06
C LEU A 242 -2.39 -3.50 29.19
N LYS A 243 -2.15 -2.35 29.81
CA LYS A 243 -0.81 -1.85 30.10
C LYS A 243 -0.06 -2.77 31.06
N SER A 244 -0.75 -3.31 32.09
CA SER A 244 -0.16 -4.26 33.03
C SER A 244 0.23 -5.59 32.39
N LEU A 245 -0.45 -6.00 31.32
CA LEU A 245 -0.10 -7.16 30.49
C LEU A 245 1.07 -6.91 29.53
N GLY A 246 1.58 -5.67 29.45
CA GLY A 246 2.68 -5.29 28.57
C GLY A 246 2.25 -4.92 27.14
N LEU A 247 0.96 -4.74 26.88
CA LEU A 247 0.46 -4.23 25.61
C LEU A 247 0.72 -2.72 25.48
N PRO A 248 1.15 -2.23 24.31
CA PRO A 248 1.30 -0.79 24.07
C PRO A 248 -0.08 -0.13 24.04
N VAL A 249 -0.40 0.62 25.07
CA VAL A 249 -1.63 1.41 25.17
C VAL A 249 -1.33 2.85 24.78
N SER A 250 -2.33 3.59 24.26
CA SER A 250 -2.19 5.01 23.95
C SER A 250 -1.43 5.74 25.07
N PRO A 251 -0.42 6.55 24.73
CA PRO A 251 0.41 7.22 25.73
C PRO A 251 -0.35 8.23 26.58
N ARG A 252 -1.53 8.63 26.11
CA ARG A 252 -2.35 9.64 26.75
C ARG A 252 -3.83 9.28 26.68
N TYR A 253 -4.42 9.04 27.85
CA TYR A 253 -5.86 8.94 28.07
C TYR A 253 -6.18 9.55 29.43
N HIS A 254 -7.23 10.38 29.47
CA HIS A 254 -7.63 11.07 30.69
C HIS A 254 -9.09 10.81 30.99
N VAL A 255 -9.37 10.50 32.27
CA VAL A 255 -10.72 10.39 32.79
C VAL A 255 -11.17 11.79 33.21
N VAL A 256 -12.31 12.23 32.69
CA VAL A 256 -12.90 13.54 32.92
C VAL A 256 -14.36 13.41 33.35
N ARG A 257 -14.86 14.39 34.12
CA ARG A 257 -16.17 14.29 34.75
C ARG A 257 -17.32 14.78 33.86
N ASP A 258 -17.04 15.72 32.97
CA ASP A 258 -18.04 16.31 32.12
C ASP A 258 -17.47 16.68 30.75
N ILE A 259 -18.33 17.21 29.88
CA ILE A 259 -17.96 17.52 28.49
C ILE A 259 -17.04 18.72 28.39
N GLU A 260 -17.12 19.70 29.31
CA GLU A 260 -16.25 20.89 29.27
C GLU A 260 -14.82 20.51 29.67
N ASP A 261 -14.64 19.64 30.65
CA ASP A 261 -13.35 19.04 30.98
C ASP A 261 -12.80 18.22 29.81
N ALA A 262 -13.67 17.51 29.06
CA ALA A 262 -13.29 16.78 27.86
C ALA A 262 -12.81 17.72 26.75
N ILE A 263 -13.52 18.84 26.54
CA ILE A 263 -13.13 19.87 25.56
C ILE A 263 -11.76 20.47 25.93
N ALA A 264 -11.55 20.81 27.21
CA ALA A 264 -10.26 21.34 27.67
C ALA A 264 -9.10 20.34 27.44
N GLU A 265 -9.34 19.05 27.65
CA GLU A 265 -8.32 18.02 27.34
C GLU A 265 -8.09 17.85 25.85
N ILE A 266 -9.14 17.96 25.02
CA ILE A 266 -9.01 17.96 23.54
C ILE A 266 -8.15 19.13 23.09
N GLU A 267 -8.39 20.35 23.60
CA GLU A 267 -7.54 21.51 23.29
C GLU A 267 -6.07 21.29 23.71
N ASN A 268 -5.86 20.72 24.90
CA ASN A 268 -4.53 20.39 25.40
C ASN A 268 -3.83 19.34 24.51
N ILE A 269 -4.55 18.30 24.03
CA ILE A 269 -4.03 17.33 23.07
C ILE A 269 -3.63 18.04 21.77
N GLY A 270 -4.50 18.91 21.24
CA GLY A 270 -4.27 19.67 20.01
C GLY A 270 -3.02 20.56 20.08
N GLN A 271 -2.81 21.27 21.22
CA GLN A 271 -1.63 22.12 21.43
C GLN A 271 -0.31 21.32 21.51
N ASN A 272 -0.38 20.05 21.90
CA ASN A 272 0.80 19.20 22.07
C ASN A 272 0.99 18.19 20.94
N ARG A 273 0.17 18.20 19.90
CA ARG A 273 0.23 17.22 18.79
C ARG A 273 1.59 17.19 18.08
N SER A 274 2.23 18.34 17.94
CA SER A 274 3.54 18.45 17.27
C SER A 274 4.70 17.79 18.02
N LYS A 275 4.49 17.36 19.27
CA LYS A 275 5.51 16.67 20.10
C LYS A 275 5.41 15.15 19.97
N LEU A 276 4.40 14.64 19.25
CA LEU A 276 4.23 13.22 19.03
C LEU A 276 5.14 12.77 17.89
N ASP A 277 5.59 11.53 17.94
CA ASP A 277 6.37 10.87 16.91
C ASP A 277 5.50 10.10 15.89
N PHE A 278 4.18 10.30 15.94
CA PHE A 278 3.17 9.68 15.07
C PHE A 278 2.05 10.68 14.76
N ASP A 279 1.34 10.41 13.67
CA ASP A 279 0.19 11.23 13.25
C ASP A 279 -1.06 10.93 14.06
N MET A 280 -1.82 11.98 14.30
CA MET A 280 -3.14 11.94 14.91
C MET A 280 -4.11 12.85 14.15
N ASP A 281 -5.33 12.40 13.91
CA ASP A 281 -6.37 13.17 13.21
C ASP A 281 -7.44 13.70 14.17
N GLY A 282 -7.26 13.56 15.48
CA GLY A 282 -8.27 14.01 16.43
C GLY A 282 -8.09 13.52 17.85
N ALA A 283 -9.17 13.55 18.59
CA ALA A 283 -9.32 12.93 19.90
C ALA A 283 -10.62 12.10 19.94
N VAL A 284 -10.67 11.09 20.78
CA VAL A 284 -11.87 10.26 20.97
C VAL A 284 -12.38 10.44 22.39
N ILE A 285 -13.66 10.76 22.51
CA ILE A 285 -14.38 10.77 23.80
C ILE A 285 -15.20 9.49 23.89
N LYS A 286 -15.08 8.79 25.00
CA LYS A 286 -15.84 7.55 25.29
C LYS A 286 -16.48 7.63 26.66
N VAL A 287 -17.72 7.18 26.80
CA VAL A 287 -18.33 6.96 28.13
C VAL A 287 -17.53 5.90 28.85
N ASN A 288 -17.10 6.16 30.08
CA ASN A 288 -16.16 5.30 30.81
C ASN A 288 -16.79 3.98 31.30
N ASP A 289 -18.02 4.02 31.79
CA ASP A 289 -18.72 2.87 32.39
C ASP A 289 -19.31 1.94 31.32
N PHE A 290 -18.99 0.65 31.36
CA PHE A 290 -19.44 -0.33 30.37
C PHE A 290 -20.95 -0.63 30.46
N ALA A 291 -21.53 -0.62 31.64
CA ALA A 291 -22.98 -0.84 31.78
C ALA A 291 -23.77 0.31 31.17
N GLN A 292 -23.26 1.56 31.30
CA GLN A 292 -23.84 2.72 30.62
C GLN A 292 -23.71 2.63 29.11
N ARG A 293 -22.62 2.08 28.57
CA ARG A 293 -22.47 1.85 27.12
C ARG A 293 -23.50 0.86 26.58
N GLU A 294 -23.80 -0.21 27.32
CA GLU A 294 -24.81 -1.19 26.94
C GLU A 294 -26.20 -0.55 26.86
N LEU A 295 -26.55 0.34 27.80
CA LEU A 295 -27.82 1.10 27.76
C LEU A 295 -27.94 1.95 26.52
N MET A 296 -26.86 2.58 26.08
CA MET A 296 -26.86 3.47 24.91
C MET A 296 -26.86 2.69 23.59
N GLY A 297 -26.21 1.53 23.56
CA GLY A 297 -26.10 0.69 22.38
C GLY A 297 -25.35 1.32 21.22
N SER A 298 -25.57 0.76 20.03
CA SER A 298 -24.93 1.17 18.78
C SER A 298 -25.93 1.38 17.66
N THR A 299 -25.53 2.12 16.65
CA THR A 299 -26.20 2.18 15.34
C THR A 299 -25.61 1.09 14.42
N ASN A 300 -26.06 1.01 13.17
CA ASN A 300 -25.49 0.09 12.21
C ASN A 300 -24.01 0.38 11.87
N LYS A 301 -23.53 1.59 12.13
CA LYS A 301 -22.19 2.06 11.72
C LYS A 301 -21.28 2.43 12.89
N PHE A 302 -21.82 3.02 13.95
CA PHE A 302 -21.04 3.56 15.06
C PHE A 302 -21.76 3.42 16.41
N PRO A 303 -21.00 3.33 17.53
CA PRO A 303 -21.55 3.32 18.88
C PRO A 303 -22.14 4.68 19.25
N ARG A 304 -23.15 4.68 20.12
CA ARG A 304 -23.75 5.93 20.62
C ARG A 304 -23.00 6.52 21.82
N TRP A 305 -22.13 5.73 22.44
CA TRP A 305 -21.35 6.07 23.64
C TRP A 305 -19.94 6.60 23.34
N ALA A 306 -19.59 6.80 22.08
CA ALA A 306 -18.30 7.37 21.68
C ALA A 306 -18.46 8.32 20.51
N ILE A 307 -17.58 9.34 20.46
CA ILE A 307 -17.48 10.32 19.40
C ILE A 307 -16.01 10.68 19.15
N ALA A 308 -15.65 10.92 17.91
CA ALA A 308 -14.33 11.39 17.53
C ALA A 308 -14.38 12.88 17.18
N PHE A 309 -13.60 13.69 17.87
CA PHE A 309 -13.38 15.08 17.50
C PHE A 309 -12.21 15.17 16.52
N LYS A 310 -12.42 15.80 15.38
CA LYS A 310 -11.39 16.04 14.37
C LYS A 310 -10.94 17.50 14.38
N TYR A 311 -9.62 17.69 14.45
CA TYR A 311 -9.06 19.04 14.37
C TYR A 311 -9.15 19.57 12.93
N PRO A 312 -9.45 20.87 12.76
CA PRO A 312 -9.30 21.47 11.45
C PRO A 312 -7.82 21.43 11.03
N PRO A 313 -7.54 21.25 9.71
CA PRO A 313 -6.20 21.37 9.20
C PRO A 313 -5.58 22.72 9.55
N GLU A 314 -4.31 22.72 9.98
CA GLU A 314 -3.61 23.97 10.22
C GLU A 314 -3.25 24.61 8.88
N VAL A 315 -3.79 25.81 8.64
CA VAL A 315 -3.50 26.61 7.45
C VAL A 315 -2.78 27.88 7.89
N LYS A 316 -1.72 28.24 7.18
CA LYS A 316 -0.97 29.50 7.40
C LYS A 316 -0.88 30.28 6.11
N GLU A 317 -0.87 31.60 6.24
CA GLU A 317 -0.58 32.51 5.15
C GLU A 317 0.90 32.89 5.14
N THR A 318 1.45 32.97 3.94
CA THR A 318 2.85 33.36 3.72
C THR A 318 3.02 33.99 2.34
N THR A 319 4.14 34.70 2.11
CA THR A 319 4.40 35.36 0.85
C THR A 319 5.23 34.48 -0.09
N LEU A 320 4.72 34.24 -1.29
CA LEU A 320 5.41 33.49 -2.35
C LEU A 320 6.60 34.33 -2.88
N ARG A 321 7.83 33.84 -2.71
CA ARG A 321 9.06 34.55 -3.10
C ARG A 321 9.57 34.15 -4.46
N SER A 322 9.49 32.87 -4.78
CA SER A 322 9.89 32.32 -6.07
C SER A 322 9.25 30.98 -6.34
N ILE A 323 9.28 30.54 -7.59
CA ILE A 323 8.95 29.17 -7.97
C ILE A 323 10.20 28.56 -8.60
N GLU A 324 10.73 27.53 -7.96
CA GLU A 324 11.85 26.75 -8.46
C GLU A 324 11.33 25.57 -9.28
N VAL A 325 11.96 25.30 -10.41
CA VAL A 325 11.58 24.17 -11.28
C VAL A 325 12.72 23.18 -11.35
N ALA A 326 12.51 22.00 -10.78
CA ALA A 326 13.45 20.89 -10.85
C ALA A 326 13.15 19.98 -12.05
N VAL A 327 14.17 19.30 -12.57
CA VAL A 327 14.05 18.31 -13.64
C VAL A 327 14.28 16.93 -13.06
N GLY A 328 13.26 16.10 -13.11
CA GLY A 328 13.31 14.71 -12.64
C GLY A 328 14.04 13.77 -13.60
N ARG A 329 14.29 12.54 -13.17
CA ARG A 329 14.97 11.49 -13.93
C ARG A 329 14.37 11.25 -15.32
N THR A 330 13.08 11.27 -15.43
CA THR A 330 12.33 11.08 -16.68
C THR A 330 12.13 12.38 -17.47
N GLY A 331 12.80 13.47 -17.09
CA GLY A 331 12.68 14.78 -17.71
C GLY A 331 11.50 15.63 -17.23
N VAL A 332 10.63 15.13 -16.34
CA VAL A 332 9.49 15.87 -15.81
C VAL A 332 9.95 17.12 -15.07
N LEU A 333 9.34 18.26 -15.40
CA LEU A 333 9.55 19.52 -14.70
C LEU A 333 8.61 19.61 -13.51
N THR A 334 9.16 19.66 -12.31
CA THR A 334 8.39 19.73 -11.06
C THR A 334 8.56 21.10 -10.41
N PRO A 335 7.51 21.93 -10.38
CA PRO A 335 7.56 23.24 -9.74
C PRO A 335 7.41 23.13 -8.22
N THR A 336 8.17 23.96 -7.50
CA THR A 336 8.15 24.06 -6.04
C THR A 336 8.04 25.53 -5.65
N ALA A 337 7.04 25.89 -4.87
CA ALA A 337 6.90 27.22 -4.28
C ALA A 337 7.95 27.42 -3.19
N CYS A 338 8.68 28.53 -3.23
CA CYS A 338 9.56 28.99 -2.19
C CYS A 338 8.95 30.28 -1.58
N PHE A 339 8.76 30.31 -0.27
CA PHE A 339 8.04 31.38 0.44
C PHE A 339 8.71 31.74 1.76
N ASP A 340 8.26 32.82 2.37
CA ASP A 340 8.77 33.22 3.68
C ASP A 340 8.55 32.10 4.70
N PRO A 341 9.58 31.74 5.49
CA PRO A 341 9.47 30.65 6.45
C PRO A 341 8.28 30.84 7.40
N VAL A 342 7.45 29.85 7.52
CA VAL A 342 6.27 29.83 8.39
C VAL A 342 6.27 28.57 9.25
N PHE A 343 5.94 28.73 10.55
CA PHE A 343 5.80 27.60 11.45
C PHE A 343 4.44 26.92 11.22
N LEU A 344 4.47 25.65 10.85
CA LEU A 344 3.27 24.90 10.44
C LEU A 344 3.39 23.45 10.92
N ALA A 345 2.39 22.99 11.67
CA ALA A 345 2.33 21.62 12.22
C ALA A 345 3.69 21.15 12.79
N GLY A 346 4.23 21.93 13.76
CA GLY A 346 5.43 21.56 14.52
C GLY A 346 6.77 21.80 13.86
N THR A 347 6.83 22.21 12.58
CA THR A 347 8.10 22.51 11.90
C THR A 347 8.05 23.82 11.14
N THR A 348 9.21 24.41 10.86
CA THR A 348 9.32 25.57 9.98
C THR A 348 9.43 25.09 8.54
N VAL A 349 8.52 25.52 7.69
CA VAL A 349 8.50 25.24 6.26
C VAL A 349 8.71 26.52 5.46
N ALA A 350 9.43 26.43 4.34
CA ALA A 350 9.70 27.52 3.42
C ALA A 350 9.52 27.10 1.95
N ARG A 351 9.11 25.85 1.74
CA ARG A 351 8.94 25.24 0.40
C ARG A 351 7.70 24.35 0.41
N ALA A 352 6.95 24.36 -0.69
CA ALA A 352 5.79 23.50 -0.87
C ALA A 352 5.67 23.05 -2.33
N THR A 353 5.09 21.89 -2.55
CA THR A 353 4.85 21.39 -3.90
C THR A 353 3.78 22.21 -4.61
N LEU A 354 3.96 22.39 -5.93
CA LEU A 354 2.97 22.97 -6.85
C LEU A 354 2.49 21.95 -7.89
N HIS A 355 2.86 20.67 -7.71
CA HIS A 355 2.49 19.54 -8.53
C HIS A 355 2.85 19.69 -10.03
N ASN A 356 2.16 20.56 -10.77
CA ASN A 356 2.33 20.76 -12.22
C ASN A 356 1.92 22.19 -12.67
N GLU A 357 1.99 22.45 -13.97
CA GLU A 357 1.62 23.74 -14.57
C GLU A 357 0.13 24.05 -14.40
N ASP A 358 -0.75 23.06 -14.52
CA ASP A 358 -2.20 23.27 -14.42
C ASP A 358 -2.58 23.79 -13.03
N PHE A 359 -1.91 23.29 -11.98
CA PHE A 359 -2.09 23.76 -10.62
C PHE A 359 -1.70 25.23 -10.45
N ILE A 360 -0.55 25.65 -11.02
CA ILE A 360 -0.10 27.04 -11.03
C ILE A 360 -1.11 27.94 -11.75
N ARG A 361 -1.59 27.48 -12.91
CA ARG A 361 -2.58 28.21 -13.71
C ARG A 361 -3.94 28.30 -13.04
N GLN A 362 -4.37 27.22 -12.38
CA GLN A 362 -5.66 27.19 -11.65
C GLN A 362 -5.73 28.27 -10.56
N PHE A 363 -4.64 28.48 -9.82
CA PHE A 363 -4.58 29.52 -8.79
C PHE A 363 -4.12 30.88 -9.32
N GLY A 364 -3.70 31.00 -10.57
CA GLY A 364 -3.19 32.25 -11.14
C GLY A 364 -2.01 32.81 -10.35
N LEU A 365 -1.10 31.93 -9.87
CA LEU A 365 -0.03 32.29 -8.94
C LEU A 365 0.90 33.38 -9.52
N CYS A 366 1.08 34.47 -8.74
CA CYS A 366 2.04 35.52 -9.03
C CYS A 366 3.15 35.55 -7.97
N ILE A 367 4.37 35.88 -8.35
CA ILE A 367 5.43 36.09 -7.37
C ILE A 367 5.10 37.32 -6.51
N GLY A 368 5.11 37.16 -5.20
CA GLY A 368 4.67 38.17 -4.23
C GLY A 368 3.27 37.93 -3.68
N ASP A 369 2.52 36.98 -4.19
CA ASP A 369 1.20 36.61 -3.68
C ASP A 369 1.27 36.21 -2.21
N THR A 370 0.18 36.50 -1.48
CA THR A 370 -0.07 35.86 -0.19
C THR A 370 -0.78 34.54 -0.45
N ILE A 371 -0.06 33.46 -0.21
CA ILE A 371 -0.52 32.09 -0.44
C ILE A 371 -0.90 31.42 0.87
N GLN A 372 -1.87 30.54 0.82
CA GLN A 372 -2.22 29.65 1.92
C GLN A 372 -1.46 28.33 1.76
N VAL A 373 -0.79 27.91 2.84
CA VAL A 373 -0.05 26.67 2.90
C VAL A 373 -0.56 25.82 4.04
N ARG A 374 -0.61 24.51 3.80
CA ARG A 374 -0.86 23.48 4.81
C ARG A 374 0.10 22.33 4.61
N LYS A 375 0.10 21.38 5.53
CA LYS A 375 0.75 20.07 5.31
C LYS A 375 -0.31 19.04 4.97
N ALA A 376 -0.20 18.43 3.81
CA ALA A 376 -0.97 17.24 3.46
C ALA A 376 -0.55 16.09 4.38
N GLY A 377 -1.52 15.47 5.07
CA GLY A 377 -1.26 14.42 6.05
C GLY A 377 -0.30 14.85 7.17
N ASP A 378 -0.33 16.14 7.57
CA ASP A 378 0.55 16.77 8.54
C ASP A 378 2.07 16.72 8.22
N ILE A 379 2.47 16.28 7.03
CA ILE A 379 3.88 16.07 6.65
C ILE A 379 4.29 16.89 5.43
N ILE A 380 3.63 16.75 4.29
CA ILE A 380 4.06 17.32 3.02
C ILE A 380 3.48 18.73 2.84
N PRO A 381 4.31 19.79 2.82
CA PRO A 381 3.80 21.14 2.58
C PRO A 381 3.24 21.27 1.17
N GLU A 382 2.05 21.84 1.04
CA GLU A 382 1.39 22.16 -0.22
C GLU A 382 0.76 23.55 -0.18
N VAL A 383 0.65 24.17 -1.34
CA VAL A 383 -0.11 25.42 -1.51
C VAL A 383 -1.55 25.03 -1.81
N ILE A 384 -2.50 25.62 -1.08
CA ILE A 384 -3.94 25.31 -1.23
C ILE A 384 -4.76 26.48 -1.80
N GLY A 385 -4.16 27.64 -1.95
CA GLY A 385 -4.85 28.81 -2.52
C GLY A 385 -4.04 30.07 -2.41
N VAL A 386 -4.63 31.14 -2.96
CA VAL A 386 -4.15 32.52 -2.89
C VAL A 386 -5.19 33.35 -2.17
N THR A 387 -4.81 34.06 -1.11
CA THR A 387 -5.70 35.00 -0.41
C THR A 387 -5.58 36.41 -0.94
N HIS A 388 -4.40 36.78 -1.45
CA HIS A 388 -4.18 38.11 -2.01
C HIS A 388 -3.15 38.03 -3.14
N HIS A 389 -3.52 38.51 -4.33
CA HIS A 389 -2.58 38.60 -5.46
C HIS A 389 -1.73 39.87 -5.37
N ALA A 390 -0.47 39.77 -5.75
CA ALA A 390 0.45 40.89 -5.82
C ALA A 390 0.01 41.86 -6.94
N GLU A 391 -0.12 43.16 -6.60
CA GLU A 391 -0.55 44.15 -7.56
C GLU A 391 0.47 44.38 -8.68
N GLY A 392 0.01 44.39 -9.95
CA GLY A 392 0.84 44.70 -11.11
C GLY A 392 1.83 43.61 -11.51
N VAL A 393 1.66 42.39 -11.02
CA VAL A 393 2.47 41.23 -11.35
C VAL A 393 1.68 40.27 -12.24
N GLU A 394 2.29 39.82 -13.34
CA GLU A 394 1.67 38.81 -14.21
C GLU A 394 1.73 37.42 -13.58
N PRO A 395 0.75 36.56 -13.86
CA PRO A 395 0.76 35.17 -13.42
C PRO A 395 2.03 34.42 -13.88
N TYR A 396 2.59 33.64 -12.98
CA TYR A 396 3.79 32.85 -13.28
C TYR A 396 3.50 31.83 -14.38
N THR A 397 4.41 31.76 -15.34
CA THR A 397 4.38 30.76 -16.41
C THR A 397 5.55 29.81 -16.30
N MET A 398 5.31 28.52 -16.53
CA MET A 398 6.37 27.54 -16.55
C MET A 398 7.38 27.81 -17.67
N PRO A 399 8.67 27.50 -17.48
CA PRO A 399 9.67 27.73 -18.50
C PRO A 399 9.37 26.90 -19.76
N THR A 400 9.56 27.52 -20.92
CA THR A 400 9.46 26.88 -22.25
C THR A 400 10.71 26.10 -22.64
N VAL A 401 11.78 26.27 -21.87
CA VAL A 401 13.06 25.57 -22.03
C VAL A 401 13.47 24.91 -20.72
N CYS A 402 14.19 23.81 -20.84
CA CYS A 402 14.68 23.08 -19.68
C CYS A 402 15.67 23.95 -18.87
N PRO A 403 15.44 24.13 -17.55
CA PRO A 403 16.33 24.96 -16.72
C PRO A 403 17.76 24.39 -16.59
N SER A 404 17.96 23.12 -16.89
CA SER A 404 19.25 22.43 -16.78
C SER A 404 20.04 22.44 -18.10
N CYS A 405 19.41 22.19 -19.26
CA CYS A 405 20.13 22.01 -20.52
C CYS A 405 19.71 23.00 -21.62
N GLY A 406 18.72 23.88 -21.38
CA GLY A 406 18.25 24.85 -22.36
C GLY A 406 17.44 24.27 -23.53
N ALA A 407 17.25 22.95 -23.62
CA ALA A 407 16.44 22.35 -24.66
C ALA A 407 14.96 22.69 -24.51
N PRO A 408 14.16 22.75 -25.59
CA PRO A 408 12.71 22.94 -25.50
C PRO A 408 12.06 21.88 -24.62
N VAL A 409 11.05 22.28 -23.85
CA VAL A 409 10.18 21.35 -23.08
C VAL A 409 8.85 21.16 -23.80
N VAL A 410 8.26 19.99 -23.65
CA VAL A 410 7.02 19.60 -24.34
C VAL A 410 6.02 18.99 -23.37
N HIS A 411 4.72 19.13 -23.71
CA HIS A 411 3.67 18.25 -23.16
C HIS A 411 3.62 16.99 -24.02
N LEU A 412 3.67 15.82 -23.38
CA LEU A 412 3.34 14.58 -24.07
C LEU A 412 1.82 14.39 -24.06
N GLU A 413 1.28 13.73 -25.09
CA GLU A 413 -0.13 13.37 -25.15
C GLU A 413 -0.50 12.58 -23.87
N ASP A 414 -1.61 12.94 -23.23
CA ASP A 414 -2.12 12.38 -21.97
C ASP A 414 -1.31 12.68 -20.68
N GLU A 415 -0.35 13.60 -20.68
CA GLU A 415 0.37 14.01 -19.47
C GLU A 415 0.14 15.50 -19.12
N ALA A 416 -0.22 15.76 -17.86
CA ALA A 416 -0.36 17.12 -17.32
C ALA A 416 1.01 17.80 -17.04
N ALA A 417 2.13 17.09 -17.16
CA ALA A 417 3.45 17.59 -16.81
C ALA A 417 4.27 17.97 -18.04
N LEU A 418 4.96 19.13 -17.96
CA LEU A 418 6.00 19.54 -18.92
C LEU A 418 7.22 18.63 -18.77
N ARG A 419 7.89 18.36 -19.90
CA ARG A 419 9.02 17.43 -19.94
C ARG A 419 10.17 17.89 -20.82
N CYS A 420 11.38 17.80 -20.31
CA CYS A 420 12.60 17.88 -21.11
C CYS A 420 12.83 16.55 -21.83
N VAL A 421 12.86 16.56 -23.14
CA VAL A 421 13.10 15.38 -24.00
C VAL A 421 14.52 15.18 -24.41
N ASN A 422 15.44 16.07 -24.01
CA ASN A 422 16.85 15.95 -24.32
C ASN A 422 17.50 14.79 -23.56
N PRO A 423 17.98 13.74 -24.22
CA PRO A 423 18.61 12.60 -23.55
C PRO A 423 19.98 12.96 -22.90
N GLU A 424 20.61 14.02 -23.32
CA GLU A 424 21.90 14.52 -22.80
C GLU A 424 21.69 15.58 -21.69
N CYS A 425 20.51 15.71 -21.14
CA CYS A 425 20.23 16.67 -20.08
C CYS A 425 21.02 16.34 -18.79
N PRO A 426 21.90 17.24 -18.28
CA PRO A 426 22.74 16.97 -17.12
C PRO A 426 21.93 16.59 -15.87
N ALA A 427 20.77 17.21 -15.65
CA ALA A 427 19.89 16.85 -14.52
C ALA A 427 19.32 15.44 -14.65
N GLN A 428 18.98 15.00 -15.86
CA GLN A 428 18.54 13.62 -16.11
C GLN A 428 19.72 12.64 -15.96
N ALA A 429 20.91 13.00 -16.48
CA ALA A 429 22.10 12.18 -16.35
C ALA A 429 22.46 11.94 -14.89
N LEU A 430 22.50 12.98 -14.05
CA LEU A 430 22.75 12.84 -12.61
C LEU A 430 21.76 11.90 -11.95
N ARG A 431 20.46 12.08 -12.17
CA ARG A 431 19.43 11.22 -11.58
C ARG A 431 19.49 9.78 -12.09
N ASN A 432 19.83 9.59 -13.36
CA ASN A 432 20.04 8.25 -13.92
C ASN A 432 21.27 7.56 -13.34
N ILE A 433 22.37 8.27 -13.09
CA ILE A 433 23.57 7.76 -12.43
C ILE A 433 23.26 7.32 -10.99
N ILE A 434 22.56 8.17 -10.21
CA ILE A 434 22.16 7.85 -8.85
C ILE A 434 21.25 6.60 -8.83
N HIS A 435 20.28 6.52 -9.74
CA HIS A 435 19.41 5.35 -9.85
C HIS A 435 20.18 4.10 -10.25
N PHE A 436 21.07 4.19 -11.25
CA PHE A 436 21.89 3.07 -11.69
C PHE A 436 22.79 2.51 -10.58
N ALA A 437 23.33 3.39 -9.75
CA ALA A 437 24.20 3.00 -8.64
C ALA A 437 23.42 2.51 -7.39
N SER A 438 22.09 2.68 -7.34
CA SER A 438 21.29 2.35 -6.17
C SER A 438 21.32 0.85 -5.83
N ARG A 439 20.98 0.55 -4.55
CA ARG A 439 21.01 -0.81 -3.98
C ARG A 439 20.19 -1.82 -4.76
N ASP A 440 19.02 -1.40 -5.27
CA ASP A 440 18.12 -2.30 -6.00
C ASP A 440 18.51 -2.46 -7.48
N ALA A 441 19.37 -1.56 -8.01
CA ALA A 441 19.97 -1.62 -9.32
C ALA A 441 21.36 -2.29 -9.24
N MET A 442 22.41 -1.56 -9.62
CA MET A 442 23.78 -2.10 -9.70
C MET A 442 24.51 -2.11 -8.35
N ASP A 443 23.92 -1.64 -7.27
CA ASP A 443 24.39 -1.69 -5.87
C ASP A 443 25.87 -1.25 -5.74
N ILE A 444 26.18 -0.04 -6.21
CA ILE A 444 27.53 0.52 -6.16
C ILE A 444 27.69 1.30 -4.85
N GLU A 445 28.08 0.59 -3.81
CA GLU A 445 28.27 1.18 -2.49
C GLU A 445 29.32 2.31 -2.50
N GLY A 446 28.97 3.45 -1.91
CA GLY A 446 29.81 4.64 -1.89
C GLY A 446 29.54 5.62 -3.03
N LEU A 447 28.76 5.27 -4.07
CA LEU A 447 28.31 6.17 -5.14
C LEU A 447 26.92 6.76 -4.80
N GLY A 448 26.83 7.49 -3.69
CA GLY A 448 25.62 8.21 -3.30
C GLY A 448 25.45 9.55 -4.02
N GLU A 449 24.33 10.27 -3.77
CA GLU A 449 23.97 11.53 -4.45
C GLU A 449 25.09 12.56 -4.42
N ALA A 450 25.74 12.78 -3.26
CA ALA A 450 26.82 13.77 -3.14
C ALA A 450 28.06 13.45 -3.98
N VAL A 451 28.37 12.16 -4.17
CA VAL A 451 29.50 11.71 -5.00
C VAL A 451 29.14 11.79 -6.47
N ALA A 452 27.93 11.32 -6.84
CA ALA A 452 27.43 11.41 -8.21
C ALA A 452 27.35 12.85 -8.69
N THR A 453 26.90 13.79 -7.84
CA THR A 453 26.87 15.22 -8.15
C THR A 453 28.28 15.75 -8.49
N GLN A 454 29.26 15.47 -7.64
CA GLN A 454 30.64 15.91 -7.91
C GLN A 454 31.21 15.31 -9.21
N LEU A 455 30.93 14.04 -9.48
CA LEU A 455 31.39 13.37 -10.70
C LEU A 455 30.79 14.00 -11.96
N VAL A 456 29.51 14.38 -11.93
CA VAL A 456 28.84 15.07 -13.04
C VAL A 456 29.30 16.51 -13.17
N GLU A 457 29.43 17.27 -12.09
CA GLU A 457 29.87 18.65 -12.08
C GLU A 457 31.34 18.80 -12.56
N LYS A 458 32.19 17.80 -12.27
CA LYS A 458 33.56 17.73 -12.74
C LYS A 458 33.70 17.11 -14.16
N GLU A 459 32.60 16.84 -14.82
CA GLU A 459 32.53 16.22 -16.15
C GLU A 459 33.26 14.87 -16.26
N LEU A 460 33.39 14.14 -15.15
CA LEU A 460 34.02 12.82 -15.10
C LEU A 460 33.06 11.70 -15.50
N VAL A 461 31.76 11.91 -15.31
CA VAL A 461 30.69 10.91 -15.60
C VAL A 461 29.50 11.61 -16.25
N HIS A 462 29.16 11.19 -17.47
CA HIS A 462 28.02 11.67 -18.26
C HIS A 462 26.94 10.60 -18.41
N SER A 463 27.31 9.32 -18.25
CA SER A 463 26.44 8.16 -18.40
C SER A 463 26.82 7.05 -17.42
N ALA A 464 25.95 6.08 -17.24
CA ALA A 464 26.23 4.91 -16.40
C ALA A 464 27.48 4.12 -16.85
N ALA A 465 27.85 4.15 -18.14
CA ALA A 465 29.03 3.46 -18.64
C ALA A 465 30.33 4.11 -18.15
N ASP A 466 30.34 5.43 -17.94
CA ASP A 466 31.54 6.17 -17.50
C ASP A 466 31.94 5.78 -16.06
N ILE A 467 31.01 5.31 -15.25
CA ILE A 467 31.27 4.81 -13.89
C ILE A 467 32.35 3.73 -13.92
N TYR A 468 32.33 2.86 -14.93
CA TYR A 468 33.23 1.73 -15.07
C TYR A 468 34.63 2.08 -15.62
N THR A 469 34.82 3.32 -16.02
CA THR A 469 36.11 3.83 -16.52
C THR A 469 36.80 4.78 -15.52
N LEU A 470 36.18 5.03 -14.36
CA LEU A 470 36.73 5.88 -13.32
C LEU A 470 38.05 5.32 -12.78
N THR A 471 39.05 6.23 -12.64
CA THR A 471 40.36 5.89 -12.07
C THR A 471 40.49 6.35 -10.63
N ARG A 472 41.46 5.79 -9.93
CA ARG A 472 41.76 6.16 -8.53
C ARG A 472 42.15 7.64 -8.41
N GLU A 473 42.92 8.14 -9.35
CA GLU A 473 43.38 9.53 -9.43
C GLU A 473 42.20 10.49 -9.50
N GLN A 474 41.25 10.22 -10.40
CA GLN A 474 40.01 11.01 -10.55
C GLN A 474 39.16 11.04 -9.26
N LEU A 475 39.04 9.89 -8.59
CA LEU A 475 38.28 9.82 -7.33
C LEU A 475 38.97 10.60 -6.20
N LEU A 476 40.30 10.69 -6.16
CA LEU A 476 41.04 11.48 -5.17
C LEU A 476 40.88 12.99 -5.35
N GLU A 477 40.43 13.46 -6.53
CA GLU A 477 40.08 14.85 -6.78
C GLU A 477 38.72 15.29 -6.20
N LEU A 478 37.90 14.31 -5.73
CA LEU A 478 36.62 14.61 -5.14
C LEU A 478 36.74 15.11 -3.70
N ASP A 479 35.89 16.04 -3.33
CA ASP A 479 35.85 16.59 -1.97
C ASP A 479 35.59 15.52 -0.94
N LYS A 480 36.35 15.51 0.14
CA LYS A 480 36.28 14.54 1.24
C LYS A 480 36.64 13.09 0.87
N PHE A 481 37.07 12.81 -0.36
CA PHE A 481 37.58 11.51 -0.74
C PHE A 481 39.03 11.34 -0.30
N LYS A 482 39.33 10.18 0.28
CA LYS A 482 40.70 9.76 0.64
C LYS A 482 40.93 8.37 0.04
N GLU A 483 42.19 7.90 0.07
CA GLU A 483 42.62 6.63 -0.51
C GLU A 483 41.65 5.47 -0.23
N LYS A 484 41.28 5.26 1.06
CA LYS A 484 40.37 4.20 1.46
C LYS A 484 38.98 4.33 0.83
N SER A 485 38.44 5.54 0.71
CA SER A 485 37.13 5.76 0.08
C SER A 485 37.19 5.51 -1.43
N ALA A 486 38.26 5.94 -2.09
CA ALA A 486 38.48 5.69 -3.51
C ALA A 486 38.62 4.17 -3.81
N ASP A 487 39.44 3.48 -3.01
CA ASP A 487 39.65 2.03 -3.15
C ASP A 487 38.35 1.23 -2.91
N ASN A 488 37.56 1.59 -1.90
CA ASN A 488 36.27 0.97 -1.62
C ASN A 488 35.28 1.17 -2.78
N LEU A 489 35.17 2.39 -3.31
CA LEU A 489 34.29 2.68 -4.43
C LEU A 489 34.71 1.93 -5.70
N LEU A 490 36.00 1.86 -6.04
CA LEU A 490 36.49 1.08 -7.17
C LEU A 490 36.23 -0.42 -7.00
N GLN A 491 36.34 -0.92 -5.76
CA GLN A 491 35.98 -2.30 -5.45
C GLN A 491 34.49 -2.56 -5.66
N ALA A 492 33.61 -1.66 -5.20
CA ALA A 492 32.15 -1.75 -5.41
C ALA A 492 31.79 -1.68 -6.90
N ILE A 493 32.39 -0.77 -7.66
CA ILE A 493 32.24 -0.69 -9.13
C ILE A 493 32.67 -2.02 -9.79
N THR A 494 33.78 -2.60 -9.37
CA THR A 494 34.25 -3.87 -9.92
C THR A 494 33.31 -5.03 -9.57
N ALA A 495 32.81 -5.07 -8.34
CA ALA A 495 31.87 -6.10 -7.88
C ALA A 495 30.54 -6.01 -8.64
N SER A 496 30.05 -4.80 -8.90
CA SER A 496 28.76 -4.56 -9.58
C SER A 496 28.71 -5.15 -11.01
N LYS A 497 29.87 -5.31 -11.67
CA LYS A 497 29.95 -5.96 -12.99
C LYS A 497 29.40 -7.38 -13.01
N GLN A 498 29.36 -8.04 -11.86
CA GLN A 498 28.89 -9.41 -11.72
C GLN A 498 27.39 -9.52 -11.36
N ASN A 499 26.72 -8.39 -11.18
CA ASN A 499 25.30 -8.37 -10.88
C ASN A 499 24.47 -9.00 -12.00
N ASN A 500 23.28 -9.47 -11.65
CA ASN A 500 22.45 -10.20 -12.59
C ASN A 500 21.74 -9.26 -13.56
N LEU A 501 21.27 -9.78 -14.70
CA LEU A 501 20.64 -9.00 -15.77
C LEU A 501 19.44 -8.18 -15.32
N ASP A 502 18.64 -8.67 -14.38
CA ASP A 502 17.49 -7.93 -13.82
C ASP A 502 17.91 -6.61 -13.16
N LYS A 503 19.06 -6.63 -12.46
CA LYS A 503 19.64 -5.44 -11.82
C LYS A 503 20.09 -4.40 -12.83
N LEU A 504 20.70 -4.85 -13.92
CA LEU A 504 21.09 -4.00 -15.02
C LEU A 504 19.87 -3.38 -15.72
N LEU A 505 18.84 -4.19 -16.01
CA LEU A 505 17.60 -3.71 -16.64
C LEU A 505 16.87 -2.69 -15.77
N PHE A 506 16.79 -2.93 -14.48
CA PHE A 506 16.22 -1.98 -13.54
C PHE A 506 17.09 -0.70 -13.49
N GLY A 507 18.42 -0.85 -13.47
CA GLY A 507 19.39 0.26 -13.49
C GLY A 507 19.28 1.17 -14.71
N PHE A 508 18.87 0.67 -15.85
CA PHE A 508 18.59 1.50 -17.04
C PHE A 508 17.43 2.48 -16.82
N GLY A 509 16.57 2.23 -15.84
CA GLY A 509 15.46 3.10 -15.53
C GLY A 509 14.44 3.23 -16.66
N ILE A 510 14.19 2.15 -17.39
CA ILE A 510 13.19 2.08 -18.47
C ILE A 510 11.82 2.47 -17.90
N ARG A 511 11.11 3.36 -18.59
CA ARG A 511 9.81 3.85 -18.15
C ARG A 511 8.83 2.68 -17.95
N ASN A 512 8.04 2.71 -16.89
CA ASN A 512 7.07 1.69 -16.51
C ASN A 512 7.67 0.30 -16.17
N ILE A 513 8.99 0.15 -16.13
CA ILE A 513 9.69 -1.08 -15.78
C ILE A 513 10.34 -0.91 -14.40
N GLY A 514 9.69 -1.49 -13.38
CA GLY A 514 10.24 -1.60 -12.03
C GLY A 514 11.07 -2.89 -11.87
N ASP A 515 11.57 -3.12 -10.65
CA ASP A 515 12.39 -4.29 -10.27
C ASP A 515 11.78 -5.64 -10.69
N LYS A 516 10.48 -5.83 -10.40
CA LYS A 516 9.75 -7.06 -10.75
C LYS A 516 9.62 -7.27 -12.26
N ALA A 517 9.32 -6.20 -12.99
CA ALA A 517 9.21 -6.26 -14.44
C ALA A 517 10.58 -6.53 -15.08
N ALA A 518 11.65 -5.89 -14.58
CA ALA A 518 13.02 -6.14 -15.01
C ALA A 518 13.41 -7.61 -14.77
N ALA A 519 13.05 -8.19 -13.62
CA ALA A 519 13.30 -9.61 -13.32
C ALA A 519 12.54 -10.53 -14.28
N LEU A 520 11.26 -10.27 -14.56
CA LEU A 520 10.47 -11.06 -15.51
C LEU A 520 11.03 -11.00 -16.93
N LEU A 521 11.48 -9.82 -17.40
CA LEU A 521 12.16 -9.67 -18.70
C LEU A 521 13.46 -10.48 -18.74
N ALA A 522 14.32 -10.36 -17.73
CA ALA A 522 15.58 -11.05 -17.65
C ALA A 522 15.38 -12.58 -17.63
N GLU A 523 14.41 -13.06 -16.84
CA GLU A 523 14.06 -14.47 -16.71
C GLU A 523 13.50 -15.04 -18.02
N HIS A 524 12.64 -14.29 -18.72
CA HIS A 524 11.98 -14.76 -19.94
C HIS A 524 12.94 -14.83 -21.12
N PHE A 525 13.74 -13.80 -21.33
CA PHE A 525 14.62 -13.68 -22.50
C PHE A 525 16.05 -14.20 -22.27
N GLY A 526 16.50 -14.33 -21.02
CA GLY A 526 17.80 -14.86 -20.65
C GLY A 526 19.01 -13.97 -20.96
N THR A 527 18.93 -13.10 -21.95
CA THR A 527 20.04 -12.21 -22.36
C THR A 527 19.53 -10.82 -22.73
N LEU A 528 20.37 -9.79 -22.53
CA LEU A 528 20.05 -8.42 -22.94
C LEU A 528 19.85 -8.32 -24.46
N GLN A 529 20.61 -9.09 -25.25
CA GLN A 529 20.47 -9.09 -26.71
C GLN A 529 19.09 -9.59 -27.14
N ALA A 530 18.58 -10.66 -26.55
CA ALA A 530 17.23 -11.18 -26.84
C ALA A 530 16.13 -10.17 -26.49
N ILE A 531 16.30 -9.41 -25.40
CA ILE A 531 15.36 -8.35 -25.02
C ILE A 531 15.38 -7.21 -26.04
N ARG A 532 16.55 -6.82 -26.52
CA ARG A 532 16.72 -5.75 -27.53
C ARG A 532 16.09 -6.10 -28.88
N GLU A 533 16.10 -7.39 -29.25
CA GLU A 533 15.56 -7.90 -30.49
C GLU A 533 14.08 -8.26 -30.42
N ALA A 534 13.50 -8.29 -29.21
CA ALA A 534 12.11 -8.64 -28.99
C ALA A 534 11.15 -7.53 -29.48
N THR A 535 10.02 -7.97 -30.05
CA THR A 535 8.94 -7.06 -30.42
C THR A 535 8.02 -6.75 -29.25
N ALA A 536 7.23 -5.67 -29.34
CA ALA A 536 6.26 -5.32 -28.29
C ALA A 536 5.21 -6.43 -28.08
N GLU A 537 4.84 -7.15 -29.13
CA GLU A 537 3.92 -8.30 -29.05
C GLU A 537 4.52 -9.45 -28.24
N GLN A 538 5.81 -9.76 -28.47
CA GLN A 538 6.50 -10.82 -27.72
C GLN A 538 6.64 -10.47 -26.25
N ILE A 539 7.00 -9.23 -25.93
CA ILE A 539 7.11 -8.75 -24.55
C ILE A 539 5.74 -8.74 -23.85
N SER A 540 4.66 -8.38 -24.58
CA SER A 540 3.29 -8.37 -24.04
C SER A 540 2.75 -9.77 -23.69
N GLN A 541 3.38 -10.84 -24.16
CA GLN A 541 3.02 -12.22 -23.83
C GLN A 541 3.51 -12.64 -22.43
N ILE A 542 4.42 -11.87 -21.84
CA ILE A 542 4.89 -12.11 -20.46
C ILE A 542 3.74 -11.79 -19.50
N ASP A 543 3.42 -12.72 -18.61
CA ASP A 543 2.38 -12.51 -17.60
C ASP A 543 2.72 -11.29 -16.71
N GLY A 544 1.78 -10.33 -16.64
CA GLY A 544 1.97 -9.06 -15.95
C GLY A 544 2.49 -7.92 -16.82
N PHE A 545 2.78 -8.13 -18.13
CA PHE A 545 3.15 -7.06 -19.05
C PHE A 545 1.94 -6.57 -19.88
N GLY A 546 1.63 -5.27 -19.76
CA GLY A 546 0.69 -4.61 -20.66
C GLY A 546 1.37 -4.01 -21.88
N GLY A 547 0.60 -3.66 -22.93
CA GLY A 547 1.12 -3.07 -24.16
C GLY A 547 1.96 -1.80 -23.93
N VAL A 548 1.60 -0.95 -22.96
CA VAL A 548 2.35 0.26 -22.58
C VAL A 548 3.76 -0.08 -22.06
N MET A 549 3.88 -1.10 -21.23
CA MET A 549 5.18 -1.55 -20.69
C MET A 549 6.05 -2.13 -21.80
N ALA A 550 5.47 -2.99 -22.63
CA ALA A 550 6.17 -3.59 -23.78
C ALA A 550 6.68 -2.53 -24.74
N GLN A 551 5.84 -1.56 -25.06
CA GLN A 551 6.22 -0.43 -25.94
C GLN A 551 7.36 0.40 -25.32
N SER A 552 7.33 0.66 -24.02
CA SER A 552 8.40 1.39 -23.31
C SER A 552 9.76 0.70 -23.40
N VAL A 553 9.79 -0.64 -23.36
CA VAL A 553 11.03 -1.42 -23.54
C VAL A 553 11.58 -1.27 -24.96
N VAL A 554 10.73 -1.46 -25.98
CA VAL A 554 11.12 -1.35 -27.39
C VAL A 554 11.64 0.06 -27.71
N GLU A 555 10.91 1.09 -27.28
CA GLU A 555 11.32 2.49 -27.48
C GLU A 555 12.62 2.85 -26.79
N PHE A 556 12.87 2.30 -25.60
CA PHE A 556 14.13 2.52 -24.90
C PHE A 556 15.32 2.00 -25.70
N PHE A 557 15.25 0.77 -26.21
CA PHE A 557 16.33 0.15 -26.95
C PHE A 557 16.45 0.64 -28.41
N ALA A 558 15.41 1.27 -28.96
CA ALA A 558 15.45 1.89 -30.28
C ALA A 558 16.22 3.23 -30.33
N LYS A 559 16.56 3.83 -29.18
CA LYS A 559 17.29 5.09 -29.11
C LYS A 559 18.77 4.87 -29.42
N ASP A 560 19.36 5.70 -30.28
CA ASP A 560 20.78 5.60 -30.68
C ASP A 560 21.73 5.63 -29.49
N GLY A 561 21.54 6.54 -28.53
CA GLY A 561 22.34 6.62 -27.30
C GLY A 561 22.29 5.38 -26.41
N THR A 562 21.18 4.61 -26.43
CA THR A 562 21.06 3.36 -25.68
C THR A 562 21.95 2.26 -26.25
N THR A 563 22.09 2.22 -27.57
CA THR A 563 22.97 1.24 -28.24
C THR A 563 24.44 1.48 -27.85
N ASP A 564 24.90 2.72 -27.86
CA ASP A 564 26.26 3.09 -27.41
C ASP A 564 26.45 2.74 -25.91
N LEU A 565 25.48 3.09 -25.04
CA LEU A 565 25.52 2.77 -23.63
C LEU A 565 25.70 1.27 -23.38
N VAL A 566 24.91 0.43 -24.07
CA VAL A 566 24.96 -1.04 -23.92
C VAL A 566 26.31 -1.58 -24.39
N HIS A 567 26.85 -1.09 -25.54
CA HIS A 567 28.16 -1.52 -26.02
C HIS A 567 29.27 -1.16 -25.03
N ARG A 568 29.31 0.04 -24.52
CA ARG A 568 30.30 0.50 -23.54
C ARG A 568 30.22 -0.26 -22.21
N LEU A 569 29.03 -0.60 -21.74
CA LEU A 569 28.85 -1.45 -20.56
C LEU A 569 29.32 -2.89 -20.80
N ALA A 570 29.07 -3.45 -21.99
CA ALA A 570 29.59 -4.74 -22.39
C ALA A 570 31.12 -4.77 -22.47
N ASP A 571 31.72 -3.76 -23.10
CA ASP A 571 33.18 -3.59 -23.18
C ASP A 571 33.82 -3.43 -21.80
N ALA A 572 33.12 -2.79 -20.86
CA ALA A 572 33.54 -2.68 -19.47
C ALA A 572 33.44 -4.02 -18.71
N GLY A 573 32.84 -5.05 -19.27
CA GLY A 573 32.71 -6.38 -18.68
C GLY A 573 31.50 -6.52 -17.73
N VAL A 574 30.47 -5.68 -17.88
CA VAL A 574 29.21 -5.79 -17.13
C VAL A 574 28.44 -7.01 -17.63
N ASN A 575 27.88 -7.80 -16.72
CA ASN A 575 27.12 -9.00 -17.05
C ASN A 575 25.82 -8.68 -17.80
N MET A 576 25.67 -9.26 -19.01
CA MET A 576 24.51 -9.09 -19.89
C MET A 576 23.60 -10.34 -19.93
N GLN A 577 23.80 -11.28 -19.00
CA GLN A 577 23.10 -12.54 -18.99
C GLN A 577 22.38 -12.78 -17.67
N TRP A 578 21.23 -13.40 -17.76
CA TRP A 578 20.50 -13.89 -16.58
C TRP A 578 21.22 -15.09 -15.99
N LYS A 579 21.55 -15.04 -14.70
CA LYS A 579 22.29 -16.09 -13.98
C LYS A 579 21.36 -17.06 -13.23
N GLY A 580 20.04 -16.85 -13.28
CA GLY A 580 19.06 -17.79 -12.75
C GLY A 580 18.76 -18.90 -13.76
N GLU A 581 18.14 -20.00 -13.30
CA GLU A 581 17.55 -20.94 -14.26
C GLU A 581 16.36 -20.22 -14.95
N PRO A 582 16.34 -20.11 -16.28
CA PRO A 582 15.14 -19.65 -16.96
C PRO A 582 14.03 -20.61 -16.55
N LYS A 583 12.85 -20.09 -16.20
CA LYS A 583 11.65 -20.92 -16.07
C LYS A 583 11.49 -21.57 -17.44
N GLY A 584 12.01 -22.80 -17.54
CA GLY A 584 12.12 -23.44 -18.84
C GLY A 584 10.75 -23.53 -19.46
N ASP A 585 10.71 -23.41 -20.78
CA ASP A 585 9.57 -23.58 -21.71
C ASP A 585 8.80 -24.92 -21.54
N LYS A 586 9.14 -25.72 -20.53
CA LYS A 586 8.46 -26.97 -20.18
C LYS A 586 6.97 -26.78 -19.87
N LEU A 587 6.52 -25.54 -19.64
CA LEU A 587 5.13 -25.18 -19.38
C LEU A 587 4.59 -24.07 -20.34
N ALA A 588 5.34 -23.66 -21.35
CA ALA A 588 4.84 -22.76 -22.38
C ALA A 588 3.60 -23.40 -23.06
N GLY A 589 2.47 -22.76 -22.96
CA GLY A 589 1.18 -23.25 -23.41
C GLY A 589 0.38 -24.06 -22.37
N THR A 590 0.87 -24.21 -21.13
CA THR A 590 0.11 -24.86 -20.06
C THR A 590 -0.44 -23.80 -19.11
N ARG A 591 -1.74 -23.55 -19.18
CA ARG A 591 -2.45 -22.70 -18.23
C ARG A 591 -2.76 -23.52 -16.98
N ILE A 592 -2.03 -23.32 -15.89
CA ILE A 592 -2.39 -23.87 -14.59
C ILE A 592 -3.56 -23.01 -14.07
N ILE A 593 -4.75 -23.60 -14.02
CA ILE A 593 -5.88 -22.99 -13.35
C ILE A 593 -5.71 -23.33 -11.86
N PRO A 594 -5.41 -22.35 -10.96
CA PRO A 594 -5.38 -22.62 -9.55
C PRO A 594 -6.80 -22.97 -9.10
N LEU A 595 -7.03 -24.23 -8.73
CA LEU A 595 -8.14 -24.58 -7.86
C LEU A 595 -7.84 -23.92 -6.51
N VAL A 596 -8.68 -23.03 -6.05
CA VAL A 596 -8.56 -22.41 -4.73
C VAL A 596 -8.93 -23.46 -3.69
N ILE A 597 -7.91 -24.14 -3.18
CA ILE A 597 -7.99 -24.98 -1.98
C ILE A 597 -7.38 -24.16 -0.84
N GLU A 598 -8.04 -24.08 0.30
CA GLU A 598 -7.52 -23.38 1.48
C GLU A 598 -6.10 -23.85 1.82
N GLU A 599 -5.22 -22.91 2.17
CA GLU A 599 -3.78 -23.14 2.35
C GLU A 599 -3.46 -24.20 3.42
N GLU A 600 -4.28 -24.28 4.48
CA GLU A 600 -4.15 -25.32 5.51
C GLU A 600 -4.47 -26.72 5.00
N LYS A 601 -5.48 -26.86 4.15
CA LYS A 601 -5.82 -28.13 3.50
C LYS A 601 -4.74 -28.55 2.50
N MET A 602 -4.17 -27.59 1.77
CA MET A 602 -3.00 -27.82 0.90
C MET A 602 -1.75 -28.23 1.70
N LYS A 603 -1.53 -27.63 2.86
CA LYS A 603 -0.42 -27.96 3.74
C LYS A 603 -0.56 -29.37 4.30
N ALA A 604 -1.74 -29.73 4.79
CA ALA A 604 -2.03 -31.09 5.29
C ALA A 604 -1.91 -32.15 4.19
N VAL A 605 -2.41 -31.88 2.97
CA VAL A 605 -2.24 -32.74 1.80
C VAL A 605 -0.77 -32.86 1.41
N ARG A 606 -0.02 -31.78 1.43
CA ARG A 606 1.43 -31.74 1.12
C ARG A 606 2.24 -32.51 2.16
N GLU A 607 1.99 -32.32 3.45
CA GLU A 607 2.66 -33.02 4.54
C GLU A 607 2.37 -34.53 4.47
N ARG A 608 1.10 -34.91 4.29
CA ARG A 608 0.72 -36.31 4.15
C ARG A 608 1.27 -36.95 2.88
N THR A 609 1.34 -36.20 1.80
CA THR A 609 1.94 -36.63 0.54
C THR A 609 3.45 -36.87 0.71
N MET A 610 4.17 -35.95 1.36
CA MET A 610 5.60 -36.06 1.65
C MET A 610 5.91 -37.24 2.58
N GLU A 611 5.07 -37.51 3.60
CA GLU A 611 5.19 -38.70 4.44
C GLU A 611 5.03 -39.99 3.64
N LEU A 612 4.02 -40.07 2.77
CA LEU A 612 3.71 -41.28 1.98
C LEU A 612 4.74 -41.58 0.88
N THR A 613 5.47 -40.56 0.44
CA THR A 613 6.43 -40.69 -0.67
C THR A 613 7.90 -40.70 -0.24
N GLY A 614 8.16 -40.61 1.07
CA GLY A 614 9.51 -40.52 1.58
C GLY A 614 10.32 -39.35 1.00
N GLY A 615 9.63 -38.21 0.75
CA GLY A 615 10.23 -36.96 0.23
C GLY A 615 10.43 -36.93 -1.29
N LYS A 616 9.92 -37.89 -2.05
CA LYS A 616 10.00 -37.89 -3.52
C LYS A 616 8.75 -37.24 -4.13
N PRO A 617 8.88 -36.45 -5.21
CA PRO A 617 7.73 -35.85 -5.87
C PRO A 617 6.81 -36.95 -6.46
N ILE A 618 5.50 -36.86 -6.18
CA ILE A 618 4.48 -37.80 -6.69
C ILE A 618 4.12 -37.50 -8.16
N LEU A 619 4.33 -36.29 -8.62
CA LEU A 619 3.93 -35.84 -9.95
C LEU A 619 5.20 -35.59 -10.79
N GLU A 620 5.42 -36.44 -11.78
CA GLU A 620 6.31 -36.16 -12.88
C GLU A 620 5.47 -35.61 -14.03
N LEU A 621 5.67 -34.35 -14.43
CA LEU A 621 4.99 -33.74 -15.55
C LEU A 621 5.45 -34.40 -16.86
N LYS A 622 4.57 -35.16 -17.47
CA LYS A 622 4.76 -35.65 -18.84
C LYS A 622 3.88 -34.86 -19.81
N PRO A 623 4.31 -34.62 -21.05
CA PRO A 623 3.47 -33.93 -22.05
C PRO A 623 2.17 -34.67 -22.27
N PHE A 624 1.09 -33.96 -22.28
CA PHE A 624 -0.26 -34.48 -22.30
C PHE A 624 -0.62 -35.07 -23.67
N GLN A 625 -1.15 -36.28 -23.66
CA GLN A 625 -2.04 -36.79 -24.72
C GLN A 625 -3.43 -36.93 -24.10
N HIS A 626 -4.46 -36.51 -24.76
CA HIS A 626 -5.89 -36.58 -24.43
C HIS A 626 -6.24 -36.67 -22.93
N LYS A 627 -6.93 -35.68 -22.36
CA LYS A 627 -7.08 -35.51 -20.90
C LYS A 627 -8.43 -35.93 -20.41
N GLN A 628 -8.47 -36.73 -19.35
CA GLN A 628 -9.68 -36.95 -18.55
C GLN A 628 -9.59 -36.14 -17.27
N VAL A 629 -10.66 -35.45 -16.93
CA VAL A 629 -10.74 -34.56 -15.76
C VAL A 629 -11.93 -34.95 -14.90
N GLY A 630 -11.67 -35.13 -13.60
CA GLY A 630 -12.74 -35.18 -12.59
C GLY A 630 -12.92 -33.83 -11.94
N ILE A 631 -14.16 -33.43 -11.69
CA ILE A 631 -14.49 -32.18 -11.00
C ILE A 631 -15.12 -32.49 -9.66
N VAL A 632 -14.58 -31.93 -8.60
CA VAL A 632 -15.18 -31.95 -7.26
C VAL A 632 -15.56 -30.50 -6.89
N THR A 633 -16.85 -30.25 -6.78
CA THR A 633 -17.37 -28.96 -6.31
C THR A 633 -17.70 -29.06 -4.82
N THR A 634 -17.22 -28.11 -4.04
CA THR A 634 -17.51 -28.03 -2.60
C THR A 634 -18.24 -26.73 -2.28
N GLY A 635 -19.13 -26.79 -1.30
CA GLY A 635 -19.85 -25.63 -0.78
C GLY A 635 -21.22 -26.03 -0.21
N ASN A 636 -21.42 -25.75 1.05
CA ASN A 636 -22.66 -26.07 1.79
C ASN A 636 -23.92 -25.52 1.09
N GLU A 637 -23.82 -24.38 0.46
CA GLU A 637 -24.97 -23.70 -0.15
C GLU A 637 -25.33 -24.31 -1.50
N VAL A 638 -24.34 -24.75 -2.27
CA VAL A 638 -24.55 -25.47 -3.55
C VAL A 638 -25.03 -26.88 -3.28
N PHE A 639 -24.40 -27.59 -2.33
CA PHE A 639 -24.76 -28.97 -1.95
C PHE A 639 -26.20 -29.08 -1.43
N HIS A 640 -26.64 -28.12 -0.61
CA HIS A 640 -28.02 -28.07 -0.10
C HIS A 640 -29.02 -27.38 -1.03
N GLY A 641 -28.62 -27.02 -2.24
CA GLY A 641 -29.51 -26.43 -3.25
C GLY A 641 -29.97 -25.00 -2.94
N ARG A 642 -29.30 -24.31 -2.01
CA ARG A 642 -29.63 -22.92 -1.65
C ARG A 642 -29.20 -21.93 -2.71
N ILE A 643 -28.12 -22.25 -3.44
CA ILE A 643 -27.59 -21.49 -4.58
C ILE A 643 -27.41 -22.45 -5.75
N LYS A 644 -27.77 -22.02 -6.95
CA LYS A 644 -27.53 -22.79 -8.17
C LYS A 644 -26.04 -22.75 -8.49
N ASP A 645 -25.45 -23.92 -8.74
CA ASP A 645 -24.07 -24.01 -9.23
C ASP A 645 -23.96 -23.36 -10.62
N THR A 646 -23.32 -22.21 -10.66
CA THR A 646 -23.03 -21.47 -11.90
C THR A 646 -21.57 -21.59 -12.33
N PHE A 647 -20.70 -22.16 -11.47
CA PHE A 647 -19.29 -22.32 -11.71
C PHE A 647 -18.94 -23.58 -12.50
N THR A 648 -19.50 -24.72 -12.12
CA THR A 648 -19.19 -25.99 -12.80
C THR A 648 -19.52 -25.96 -14.29
N PRO A 649 -20.67 -25.44 -14.76
CA PRO A 649 -20.92 -25.32 -16.19
C PRO A 649 -19.88 -24.50 -16.95
N VAL A 650 -19.38 -23.39 -16.34
CA VAL A 650 -18.36 -22.54 -16.95
C VAL A 650 -17.01 -23.26 -17.02
N ILE A 651 -16.67 -24.06 -16.00
CA ILE A 651 -15.43 -24.85 -15.98
C ILE A 651 -15.50 -25.95 -17.04
N VAL A 652 -16.61 -26.67 -17.15
CA VAL A 652 -16.84 -27.72 -18.18
C VAL A 652 -16.73 -27.14 -19.58
N ASP A 653 -17.36 -25.98 -19.83
CA ASP A 653 -17.31 -25.28 -21.12
C ASP A 653 -15.88 -24.88 -21.49
N LYS A 654 -15.14 -24.31 -20.53
CA LYS A 654 -13.72 -23.96 -20.74
C LYS A 654 -12.80 -25.18 -20.92
N LEU A 655 -13.07 -26.28 -20.26
CA LEU A 655 -12.29 -27.51 -20.43
C LEU A 655 -12.54 -28.14 -21.80
N SER A 656 -13.73 -27.99 -22.38
CA SER A 656 -14.05 -28.49 -23.72
C SER A 656 -13.22 -27.81 -24.84
N GLU A 657 -12.76 -26.58 -24.61
CA GLU A 657 -11.88 -25.86 -25.55
C GLU A 657 -10.47 -26.51 -25.67
N PHE A 658 -10.10 -27.39 -24.73
CA PHE A 658 -8.76 -27.99 -24.64
C PHE A 658 -8.74 -29.50 -24.93
N ASP A 659 -9.68 -30.02 -25.67
CA ASP A 659 -9.81 -31.46 -25.98
C ASP A 659 -9.78 -32.32 -24.69
N THR A 660 -10.57 -31.93 -23.70
CA THR A 660 -10.61 -32.52 -22.38
C THR A 660 -11.98 -33.19 -22.15
N GLU A 661 -11.99 -34.44 -21.74
CA GLU A 661 -13.18 -35.17 -21.34
C GLU A 661 -13.40 -35.06 -19.82
N VAL A 662 -14.53 -34.49 -19.40
CA VAL A 662 -14.96 -34.52 -17.99
C VAL A 662 -15.59 -35.88 -17.71
N ILE A 663 -14.88 -36.72 -16.97
CA ILE A 663 -15.29 -38.14 -16.71
C ILE A 663 -16.23 -38.27 -15.51
N ASP A 664 -16.17 -37.37 -14.56
CA ASP A 664 -17.03 -37.38 -13.39
C ASP A 664 -17.11 -36.00 -12.75
N HIS A 665 -18.27 -35.72 -12.12
CA HIS A 665 -18.49 -34.50 -11.35
C HIS A 665 -19.31 -34.82 -10.11
N VAL A 666 -18.76 -34.50 -8.94
CA VAL A 666 -19.47 -34.66 -7.67
C VAL A 666 -19.49 -33.35 -6.91
N THR A 667 -20.60 -33.12 -6.20
CA THR A 667 -20.78 -31.96 -5.32
C THR A 667 -20.92 -32.42 -3.88
N TRP A 668 -20.15 -31.86 -2.98
CA TRP A 668 -20.17 -32.17 -1.54
C TRP A 668 -20.37 -30.90 -0.70
N ASP A 669 -20.88 -31.13 0.52
CA ASP A 669 -20.71 -30.18 1.62
C ASP A 669 -19.21 -30.02 1.95
N ASP A 670 -18.87 -29.08 2.84
CA ASP A 670 -17.47 -28.82 3.23
C ASP A 670 -16.89 -29.92 4.13
N ASP A 671 -17.26 -31.19 3.90
CA ASP A 671 -16.74 -32.37 4.61
C ASP A 671 -15.46 -32.88 3.94
N ASP A 672 -14.33 -32.62 4.57
CA ASP A 672 -12.98 -32.99 4.09
C ASP A 672 -12.82 -34.48 3.79
N LYS A 673 -13.52 -35.36 4.53
CA LYS A 673 -13.42 -36.82 4.34
C LYS A 673 -14.11 -37.25 3.04
N LYS A 674 -15.28 -36.67 2.75
CA LYS A 674 -16.03 -36.96 1.53
C LYS A 674 -15.31 -36.41 0.30
N VAL A 675 -14.80 -35.18 0.38
CA VAL A 675 -14.02 -34.55 -0.68
C VAL A 675 -12.77 -35.39 -0.98
N THR A 676 -12.02 -35.79 0.05
CA THR A 676 -10.81 -36.59 -0.10
C THR A 676 -11.12 -37.99 -0.69
N ALA A 677 -12.21 -38.62 -0.25
CA ALA A 677 -12.63 -39.93 -0.78
C ALA A 677 -12.95 -39.84 -2.29
N SER A 678 -13.73 -38.81 -2.70
CA SER A 678 -14.09 -38.62 -4.10
C SER A 678 -12.88 -38.31 -5.01
N ILE A 679 -11.91 -37.54 -4.51
CA ILE A 679 -10.66 -37.31 -5.23
C ILE A 679 -9.89 -38.62 -5.42
N LEU A 680 -9.79 -39.45 -4.38
CA LEU A 680 -9.11 -40.76 -4.47
C LEU A 680 -9.83 -41.72 -5.41
N ASP A 681 -11.17 -41.75 -5.41
CA ASP A 681 -11.96 -42.59 -6.30
C ASP A 681 -11.79 -42.15 -7.76
N MET A 682 -11.78 -40.85 -8.05
CA MET A 682 -11.50 -40.32 -9.40
C MET A 682 -10.09 -40.65 -9.88
N ILE A 683 -9.09 -40.59 -8.99
CA ILE A 683 -7.71 -40.99 -9.29
C ILE A 683 -7.65 -42.51 -9.58
N ASP A 684 -8.32 -43.34 -8.79
CA ASP A 684 -8.36 -44.78 -8.99
C ASP A 684 -9.07 -45.18 -10.28
N TYR A 685 -10.19 -44.46 -10.63
CA TYR A 685 -10.89 -44.61 -11.89
C TYR A 685 -9.99 -44.25 -13.09
N SER A 686 -9.30 -43.12 -13.02
CA SER A 686 -8.34 -42.69 -14.04
C SER A 686 -7.19 -43.70 -14.21
N LEU A 687 -6.68 -44.26 -13.12
CA LEU A 687 -5.63 -45.29 -13.11
C LEU A 687 -6.11 -46.62 -13.75
N ARG A 688 -7.36 -47.05 -13.47
CA ARG A 688 -7.98 -48.24 -14.10
C ARG A 688 -8.16 -48.05 -15.59
N SER A 689 -8.67 -46.90 -16.03
CA SER A 689 -8.80 -46.54 -17.44
C SER A 689 -7.46 -46.52 -18.18
N CYS A 690 -6.38 -46.09 -17.52
CA CYS A 690 -5.02 -46.16 -18.08
C CYS A 690 -4.54 -47.62 -18.26
N VAL A 691 -4.81 -48.51 -17.30
CA VAL A 691 -4.47 -49.91 -17.37
C VAL A 691 -5.23 -50.65 -18.48
N GLU A 692 -6.53 -50.38 -18.64
CA GLU A 692 -7.38 -50.95 -19.70
C GLU A 692 -6.93 -50.51 -21.10
N ARG A 693 -6.29 -49.35 -21.23
CA ARG A 693 -5.69 -48.85 -22.49
C ARG A 693 -4.25 -49.31 -22.72
N GLY A 694 -3.73 -50.25 -21.93
CA GLY A 694 -2.38 -50.85 -22.09
C GLY A 694 -1.24 -49.96 -21.57
N ILE A 695 -1.53 -48.96 -20.77
CA ILE A 695 -0.53 -48.10 -20.12
C ILE A 695 -0.08 -48.77 -18.83
N THR A 696 1.20 -49.05 -18.69
CA THR A 696 1.77 -49.68 -17.48
C THR A 696 1.83 -48.65 -16.35
N VAL A 697 0.89 -48.73 -15.40
CA VAL A 697 0.92 -47.95 -14.18
C VAL A 697 1.66 -48.71 -13.08
N ARG A 698 2.80 -48.19 -12.62
CA ARG A 698 3.48 -48.75 -11.43
C ARG A 698 2.86 -48.12 -10.19
N ARG A 699 2.06 -48.88 -9.46
CA ARG A 699 1.63 -48.56 -8.12
C ARG A 699 2.87 -48.62 -7.20
N CYS A 700 3.28 -47.49 -6.64
CA CYS A 700 4.19 -47.51 -5.52
C CYS A 700 3.47 -48.19 -4.35
N LYS A 701 3.92 -49.40 -3.98
CA LYS A 701 3.49 -50.05 -2.74
C LYS A 701 4.24 -49.40 -1.58
N ASN A 702 3.45 -48.88 -0.65
CA ASN A 702 3.73 -48.32 0.69
C ASN A 702 4.43 -46.98 0.73
#